data_39f67ea521c32b6aa32919f529fad4b6
#
_entry.id   39f67ea521c32b6aa32919f529fad4b6
#
_cell.length_a   1.000
_cell.length_b   1.000
_cell.length_c   1.000
_cell.angle_alpha   90.00
_cell.angle_beta   90.00
_cell.angle_gamma   90.00
#
_symmetry.space_group_name_H-M   'P 1'
#
loop_
_entity.id
_entity.type
_entity.pdbx_description
1 polymer ?
#
loop_
_entity_poly.entity_id
_entity_poly.type
_entity_poly.pdbx_seq_one_letter_code
_entity_poly.pdbx_strand_id
1 'polypeptide(L)'
;MSQLVVLKLGNGNCQEGFPTVIAQLWETDHRNLMQFTGGLPAAPELPLLYKRWQLMYAALYRGFSCDRRLEINQVSITNVSQAEFRNLSQQLEEQINTWLNAEEFRNIERRVRTKLMPSEEIRVIIEAEDDQVRRFPWHLWRLFEDYPLTEVALSSQEYEPVTTPDRESTGQVRVLGILGNSQGIEVEKDRALLEQLPEAETVFVVQPQRQELNHQLWDQQGWDILFFAGHSKSGPDGKTGYISINQTDSLTISQLKHALRTAITNGLRLAIFNSCDGLGLARELADLHIPQLIVMREPVPDRVAQEFLKCFLRAFAGGKSLYLAVREARERLQGWEDNYPGASWLPVICQNPAVVPPTWQQLRDRNKLASVSGSSCQAHGSQTSTDAQHMMRLAVAGGQALLPSTSPSASDQTSSDKPSHSFPMRSLWCDRVLLLKASVFAMALVMGLRWLGLLEGLELKAFDQLMRQRPDERRDERLLIVKATPEDIKNQEQQPKHGASLSDDTLTRLFEKLQEYEPITIGLDIYRDFPVDPAYPKLATYLGQKNLFGICKVKDAKAGDTEGISPPLEIRPDRISFSDALPDQGGILRRHLLSLDSPDLTDKCTAKNNLSLLLALYYLHGKGIEWGYTSNQASNQELWIDAPDLGKGKTVVLKQLNSYTGGYHRVDAAGRQILLNYRSHRSPEDIALTVSVGDILNDEIPAQRRSQLKGRIILVGVAGAINTSSDYWLTPYSPSQPLSHKRTPGVVIQGHMVSQILSAVLDNRPLLWVWSESTEVLWIWGWSVVGSVIGLVMGFPSGQARSMHFLSGLVISTAVALGGLYGICYLFILEGGWIPLVPSAMVLVLTSVGMVLVVRYTGC
;
A
#
# COMPACT_ATOMS: atom_id res chain seq x y z
N MET A 1 39.29 3.13 -19.22
CA MET A 1 39.15 1.72 -18.77
C MET A 1 38.11 1.71 -17.65
N SER A 2 37.35 0.66 -17.45
CA SER A 2 36.34 0.62 -16.38
C SER A 2 36.58 -0.57 -15.45
N GLN A 3 36.46 -0.35 -14.13
CA GLN A 3 36.51 -1.40 -13.13
C GLN A 3 35.08 -1.81 -12.72
N LEU A 4 34.86 -3.08 -12.40
CA LEU A 4 33.59 -3.60 -11.95
C LEU A 4 33.72 -4.21 -10.56
N VAL A 5 32.90 -3.76 -9.63
CA VAL A 5 32.74 -4.34 -8.29
C VAL A 5 31.35 -4.95 -8.19
N VAL A 6 31.24 -6.24 -7.91
CA VAL A 6 29.96 -6.91 -7.64
C VAL A 6 29.96 -7.28 -6.15
N LEU A 7 29.05 -6.68 -5.40
CA LEU A 7 28.85 -6.95 -3.98
C LEU A 7 27.63 -7.87 -3.83
N LYS A 8 27.89 -9.14 -3.52
CA LYS A 8 26.85 -10.15 -3.29
C LYS A 8 26.55 -10.24 -1.80
N LEU A 9 25.35 -9.83 -1.45
CA LEU A 9 24.81 -10.05 -0.12
C LEU A 9 24.18 -11.45 -0.13
N GLY A 10 24.86 -12.41 0.49
CA GLY A 10 24.37 -13.79 0.59
C GLY A 10 23.04 -13.89 1.35
N ASN A 11 22.68 -15.12 1.72
CA ASN A 11 21.47 -15.36 2.51
C ASN A 11 21.55 -14.61 3.84
N GLY A 12 20.58 -13.74 4.10
CA GLY A 12 20.49 -12.90 5.28
C GLY A 12 19.42 -11.84 5.12
N ASN A 13 19.20 -11.09 6.18
CA ASN A 13 18.28 -9.95 6.22
C ASN A 13 18.79 -8.92 7.23
N CYS A 14 18.16 -7.74 7.28
CA CYS A 14 18.59 -6.70 8.22
C CYS A 14 18.35 -7.05 9.69
N GLN A 15 17.49 -8.04 10.03
CA GLN A 15 17.23 -8.46 11.41
C GLN A 15 18.35 -9.35 11.95
N GLU A 16 18.88 -10.23 11.12
CA GLU A 16 19.86 -11.25 11.50
C GLU A 16 21.27 -10.91 11.02
N GLY A 17 21.38 -9.97 10.08
CA GLY A 17 22.63 -9.63 9.39
C GLY A 17 22.86 -10.50 8.15
N PHE A 18 23.99 -10.25 7.50
CA PHE A 18 24.47 -11.01 6.34
C PHE A 18 25.80 -11.70 6.70
N PRO A 19 25.76 -12.95 7.13
CA PRO A 19 26.97 -13.66 7.61
C PRO A 19 28.00 -13.88 6.51
N THR A 20 27.57 -13.88 5.26
CA THR A 20 28.47 -14.08 4.11
C THR A 20 28.20 -13.00 3.06
N VAL A 21 29.10 -12.05 2.95
CA VAL A 21 29.15 -11.04 1.90
C VAL A 21 30.37 -11.28 1.04
N ILE A 22 30.18 -11.27 -0.28
CA ILE A 22 31.26 -11.51 -1.24
C ILE A 22 31.40 -10.27 -2.13
N ALA A 23 32.58 -9.67 -2.16
CA ALA A 23 32.93 -8.64 -3.12
C ALA A 23 33.82 -9.25 -4.22
N GLN A 24 33.36 -9.15 -5.45
CA GLN A 24 34.09 -9.54 -6.65
C GLN A 24 34.54 -8.29 -7.39
N LEU A 25 35.83 -8.18 -7.64
CA LEU A 25 36.43 -7.07 -8.38
C LEU A 25 37.00 -7.59 -9.70
N TRP A 26 36.58 -6.98 -10.80
CA TRP A 26 37.01 -7.28 -12.15
C TRP A 26 37.79 -6.09 -12.69
N GLU A 27 39.06 -6.36 -13.14
CA GLU A 27 39.84 -5.38 -13.87
C GLU A 27 39.44 -5.33 -15.35
N THR A 28 39.82 -4.26 -16.03
CA THR A 28 39.37 -3.77 -17.32
C THR A 28 39.19 -4.83 -18.46
N ASP A 29 39.88 -5.98 -18.40
CA ASP A 29 39.84 -7.00 -19.44
C ASP A 29 39.00 -8.26 -19.05
N HIS A 30 38.26 -8.21 -17.98
CA HIS A 30 37.52 -9.36 -17.41
C HIS A 30 38.39 -10.64 -17.17
N ARG A 31 39.69 -10.50 -17.20
CA ARG A 31 40.65 -11.62 -17.07
C ARG A 31 41.10 -11.87 -15.63
N ASN A 32 41.11 -10.83 -14.79
CA ASN A 32 41.51 -10.94 -13.40
C ASN A 32 40.33 -10.74 -12.47
N LEU A 33 39.85 -11.83 -11.88
CA LEU A 33 38.84 -11.79 -10.83
C LEU A 33 39.53 -11.83 -9.46
N MET A 34 39.33 -10.79 -8.66
CA MET A 34 39.67 -10.81 -7.24
C MET A 34 38.39 -10.98 -6.42
N GLN A 35 38.42 -11.82 -5.41
CA GLN A 35 37.28 -12.05 -4.53
C GLN A 35 37.66 -11.84 -3.08
N PHE A 36 36.83 -11.11 -2.34
CA PHE A 36 36.96 -10.84 -0.93
C PHE A 36 35.72 -11.28 -0.21
N THR A 37 35.85 -11.81 0.99
CA THR A 37 34.73 -12.27 1.81
C THR A 37 34.71 -11.53 3.14
N GLY A 38 33.51 -11.31 3.66
CA GLY A 38 33.24 -10.70 4.96
C GLY A 38 31.78 -10.92 5.34
N GLY A 39 31.26 -10.10 6.23
CA GLY A 39 29.83 -10.10 6.61
C GLY A 39 29.32 -8.69 6.82
N LEU A 40 28.03 -8.58 7.10
CA LEU A 40 27.40 -7.36 7.59
C LEU A 40 26.58 -7.71 8.84
N PRO A 41 26.74 -6.97 9.95
CA PRO A 41 26.00 -7.25 11.17
C PRO A 41 24.51 -6.96 11.01
N ALA A 42 23.71 -7.41 11.96
CA ALA A 42 22.32 -7.04 12.07
C ALA A 42 22.13 -5.51 12.15
N ALA A 43 21.19 -4.97 11.42
CA ALA A 43 20.84 -3.55 11.38
C ALA A 43 19.33 -3.36 11.27
N PRO A 44 18.51 -3.81 12.26
CA PRO A 44 17.06 -3.77 12.20
C PRO A 44 16.49 -2.36 12.12
N GLU A 45 17.28 -1.35 12.49
CA GLU A 45 16.87 0.06 12.43
C GLU A 45 16.87 0.63 11.01
N LEU A 46 17.73 0.13 10.10
CA LEU A 46 17.82 0.64 8.73
C LEU A 46 16.51 0.52 7.93
N PRO A 47 15.83 -0.65 7.90
CA PRO A 47 14.53 -0.77 7.25
C PRO A 47 13.47 0.15 7.86
N LEU A 48 13.50 0.36 9.18
CA LEU A 48 12.57 1.26 9.88
C LEU A 48 12.83 2.72 9.51
N LEU A 49 14.10 3.15 9.48
CA LEU A 49 14.48 4.50 9.05
C LEU A 49 14.12 4.75 7.58
N TYR A 50 14.40 3.77 6.70
CA TYR A 50 14.00 3.89 5.29
C TYR A 50 12.48 3.95 5.14
N LYS A 51 11.74 3.14 5.90
CA LYS A 51 10.26 3.19 5.91
C LYS A 51 9.74 4.55 6.39
N ARG A 52 10.35 5.13 7.43
CA ARG A 52 10.02 6.50 7.87
C ARG A 52 10.32 7.52 6.78
N TRP A 53 11.49 7.44 6.16
CA TRP A 53 11.86 8.30 5.03
C TRP A 53 10.84 8.19 3.90
N GLN A 54 10.44 6.98 3.52
CA GLN A 54 9.44 6.71 2.49
C GLN A 54 8.07 7.31 2.85
N LEU A 55 7.64 7.17 4.11
CA LEU A 55 6.39 7.77 4.58
C LEU A 55 6.45 9.29 4.59
N MET A 56 7.57 9.89 5.01
CA MET A 56 7.76 11.34 4.99
C MET A 56 7.89 11.85 3.55
N TYR A 57 8.62 11.16 2.69
CA TYR A 57 8.67 11.44 1.26
C TYR A 57 7.27 11.41 0.64
N ALA A 58 6.53 10.33 0.88
CA ALA A 58 5.14 10.24 0.43
C ALA A 58 4.25 11.32 1.06
N ALA A 59 4.53 11.79 2.26
CA ALA A 59 3.79 12.87 2.91
C ALA A 59 4.14 14.25 2.33
N LEU A 60 5.42 14.53 2.03
CA LEU A 60 5.85 15.75 1.34
C LEU A 60 5.18 15.88 -0.03
N TYR A 61 4.97 14.73 -0.69
CA TYR A 61 4.38 14.65 -2.02
C TYR A 61 2.94 14.12 -2.02
N ARG A 62 2.26 14.00 -0.87
CA ARG A 62 0.89 13.46 -0.70
C ARG A 62 -0.23 14.29 -1.31
N GLY A 63 0.08 15.32 -2.03
CA GLY A 63 -0.88 15.94 -2.92
C GLY A 63 -1.13 15.14 -4.20
N PHE A 64 -0.49 14.02 -4.40
CA PHE A 64 -0.34 13.39 -5.68
C PHE A 64 -0.87 11.97 -5.61
N SER A 65 -1.99 11.72 -6.30
CA SER A 65 -2.51 10.36 -6.49
C SER A 65 -1.40 9.46 -7.04
N CYS A 66 -1.34 8.21 -6.60
CA CYS A 66 -0.46 7.19 -7.17
C CYS A 66 -0.62 6.98 -8.69
N ASP A 67 -1.56 7.68 -9.31
CA ASP A 67 -1.87 7.63 -10.72
C ASP A 67 -1.31 8.82 -11.53
N ARG A 68 -0.45 9.67 -10.95
CA ARG A 68 0.13 10.82 -11.67
C ARG A 68 1.61 10.95 -11.37
N ARG A 69 2.44 11.20 -12.39
CA ARG A 69 3.67 11.95 -12.22
C ARG A 69 3.31 13.26 -11.54
N LEU A 70 4.06 13.59 -10.51
CA LEU A 70 3.68 14.62 -9.56
C LEU A 70 3.77 16.02 -10.19
N GLU A 71 2.63 16.72 -10.36
CA GLU A 71 2.61 18.12 -10.76
C GLU A 71 2.62 19.00 -9.50
N ILE A 72 3.70 19.78 -9.29
CA ILE A 72 3.84 20.66 -8.14
C ILE A 72 3.56 22.09 -8.58
N ASN A 73 2.43 22.62 -8.15
CA ASN A 73 2.25 24.06 -8.09
C ASN A 73 2.98 24.60 -6.85
N GLN A 74 3.81 25.61 -7.01
CA GLN A 74 4.82 26.13 -6.09
C GLN A 74 4.31 26.63 -4.70
N VAL A 75 3.09 26.31 -4.28
CA VAL A 75 2.53 26.82 -3.02
C VAL A 75 1.76 25.67 -2.30
N SER A 76 2.48 24.72 -1.75
CA SER A 76 1.87 23.76 -0.83
C SER A 76 2.91 23.33 0.21
N ILE A 77 3.04 24.10 1.26
CA ILE A 77 3.79 23.69 2.45
C ILE A 77 2.92 22.66 3.17
N THR A 78 3.36 21.42 3.13
CA THR A 78 2.78 20.33 3.93
C THR A 78 3.22 20.48 5.39
N ASN A 79 2.46 19.95 6.34
CA ASN A 79 2.82 19.92 7.78
C ASN A 79 4.04 19.04 8.09
N VAL A 80 4.70 18.47 7.07
CA VAL A 80 5.99 17.78 7.21
C VAL A 80 7.06 18.83 6.99
N SER A 81 7.82 19.12 8.05
CA SER A 81 8.95 20.04 7.97
C SER A 81 9.99 19.48 6.99
N GLN A 82 10.35 20.27 5.97
CA GLN A 82 11.49 19.93 5.09
C GLN A 82 12.78 19.74 5.91
N ALA A 83 12.89 20.44 7.04
CA ALA A 83 14.01 20.31 7.97
C ALA A 83 14.04 18.90 8.62
N GLU A 84 12.88 18.36 9.01
CA GLU A 84 12.76 16.99 9.54
C GLU A 84 13.06 15.94 8.49
N PHE A 85 12.58 16.12 7.26
CA PHE A 85 12.91 15.23 6.16
C PHE A 85 14.43 15.23 5.86
N ARG A 86 15.08 16.40 5.85
CA ARG A 86 16.53 16.51 5.70
C ARG A 86 17.28 15.84 6.85
N ASN A 87 16.82 16.04 8.10
CA ASN A 87 17.41 15.38 9.27
C ASN A 87 17.29 13.85 9.16
N LEU A 88 16.11 13.35 8.79
CA LEU A 88 15.89 11.91 8.60
C LEU A 88 16.72 11.35 7.44
N SER A 89 16.88 12.10 6.36
CA SER A 89 17.76 11.74 5.23
C SER A 89 19.20 11.62 5.70
N GLN A 90 19.68 12.58 6.49
CA GLN A 90 21.02 12.57 7.07
C GLN A 90 21.21 11.39 8.05
N GLN A 91 20.23 11.12 8.91
CA GLN A 91 20.27 9.96 9.80
C GLN A 91 20.36 8.65 9.04
N LEU A 92 19.59 8.50 7.95
CA LEU A 92 19.62 7.30 7.12
C LEU A 92 21.00 7.13 6.44
N GLU A 93 21.57 8.21 5.92
CA GLU A 93 22.92 8.23 5.35
C GLU A 93 23.99 7.83 6.38
N GLU A 94 23.94 8.41 7.57
CA GLU A 94 24.86 8.09 8.67
C GLU A 94 24.76 6.64 9.10
N GLN A 95 23.54 6.10 9.22
CA GLN A 95 23.32 4.71 9.62
C GLN A 95 23.75 3.72 8.53
N ILE A 96 23.50 3.99 7.25
CA ILE A 96 24.01 3.17 6.13
C ILE A 96 25.55 3.12 6.18
N ASN A 97 26.19 4.27 6.36
CA ASN A 97 27.64 4.34 6.41
C ASN A 97 28.22 3.71 7.66
N THR A 98 27.55 3.79 8.81
CA THR A 98 27.91 3.09 10.03
C THR A 98 27.85 1.57 9.83
N TRP A 99 26.77 1.08 9.21
CA TRP A 99 26.60 -0.33 8.90
C TRP A 99 27.66 -0.87 7.94
N LEU A 100 27.98 -0.11 6.88
CA LEU A 100 29.01 -0.46 5.89
C LEU A 100 30.45 -0.26 6.41
N ASN A 101 30.64 0.37 7.56
CA ASN A 101 31.93 0.50 8.25
C ASN A 101 32.08 -0.47 9.44
N ALA A 102 31.13 -1.41 9.60
CA ALA A 102 31.19 -2.41 10.65
C ALA A 102 32.45 -3.29 10.52
N GLU A 103 32.87 -3.88 11.64
CA GLU A 103 34.13 -4.67 11.72
C GLU A 103 34.09 -5.88 10.76
N GLU A 104 32.93 -6.50 10.64
CA GLU A 104 32.67 -7.65 9.76
C GLU A 104 32.82 -7.31 8.27
N PHE A 105 32.52 -6.07 7.88
CA PHE A 105 32.62 -5.60 6.50
C PHE A 105 33.94 -4.89 6.18
N ARG A 106 34.65 -4.40 7.20
CA ARG A 106 35.88 -3.61 7.06
C ARG A 106 36.96 -4.26 6.19
N ASN A 107 37.06 -5.59 6.22
CA ASN A 107 38.01 -6.29 5.36
C ASN A 107 37.69 -6.13 3.88
N ILE A 108 36.41 -6.23 3.51
CA ILE A 108 35.94 -6.01 2.14
C ILE A 108 36.22 -4.57 1.74
N GLU A 109 35.73 -3.61 2.53
CA GLU A 109 35.83 -2.19 2.22
C GLU A 109 37.29 -1.75 2.00
N ARG A 110 38.19 -2.10 2.94
CA ARG A 110 39.61 -1.76 2.81
C ARG A 110 40.26 -2.37 1.58
N ARG A 111 39.95 -3.64 1.26
CA ARG A 111 40.55 -4.32 0.09
C ARG A 111 40.02 -3.79 -1.22
N VAL A 112 38.74 -3.52 -1.29
CA VAL A 112 38.11 -2.88 -2.48
C VAL A 112 38.77 -1.52 -2.70
N ARG A 113 38.80 -0.65 -1.69
CA ARG A 113 39.37 0.72 -1.79
C ARG A 113 40.86 0.68 -2.21
N THR A 114 41.64 -0.30 -1.74
CA THR A 114 43.07 -0.39 -2.11
C THR A 114 43.31 -0.79 -3.56
N LYS A 115 42.28 -1.33 -4.23
CA LYS A 115 42.40 -1.83 -5.62
C LYS A 115 41.69 -0.92 -6.64
N LEU A 116 40.82 -0.06 -6.17
CA LEU A 116 40.11 0.89 -7.03
C LEU A 116 41.01 2.06 -7.40
N MET A 117 40.92 2.51 -8.64
CA MET A 117 41.65 3.67 -9.17
C MET A 117 40.70 4.86 -9.34
N PRO A 118 40.88 6.00 -8.61
CA PRO A 118 39.97 7.14 -8.68
C PRO A 118 39.86 7.80 -10.06
N SER A 119 40.85 7.58 -10.92
CA SER A 119 40.88 8.10 -12.31
C SER A 119 40.13 7.23 -13.32
N GLU A 120 39.68 6.04 -12.90
CA GLU A 120 38.95 5.11 -13.78
C GLU A 120 37.46 5.13 -13.44
N GLU A 121 36.63 4.81 -14.43
CA GLU A 121 35.22 4.56 -14.19
C GLU A 121 35.03 3.28 -13.42
N ILE A 122 34.25 3.34 -12.34
CA ILE A 122 33.95 2.22 -11.47
C ILE A 122 32.46 1.95 -11.46
N ARG A 123 32.06 0.75 -11.80
CA ARG A 123 30.69 0.28 -11.71
C ARG A 123 30.54 -0.60 -10.48
N VAL A 124 29.62 -0.25 -9.58
CA VAL A 124 29.32 -1.05 -8.39
C VAL A 124 27.95 -1.69 -8.58
N ILE A 125 27.88 -3.03 -8.53
CA ILE A 125 26.62 -3.76 -8.62
C ILE A 125 26.34 -4.41 -7.29
N ILE A 126 25.15 -4.14 -6.73
CA ILE A 126 24.64 -4.75 -5.50
C ILE A 126 23.70 -5.89 -5.87
N GLU A 127 24.07 -7.12 -5.52
CA GLU A 127 23.22 -8.30 -5.62
C GLU A 127 22.63 -8.61 -4.24
N ALA A 128 21.33 -8.43 -4.07
CA ALA A 128 20.60 -8.73 -2.84
C ALA A 128 19.25 -9.39 -3.15
N GLU A 129 18.86 -10.38 -2.35
CA GLU A 129 17.56 -11.04 -2.42
C GLU A 129 16.49 -10.26 -1.65
N ASP A 130 16.90 -9.67 -0.52
CA ASP A 130 15.99 -8.91 0.35
C ASP A 130 15.50 -7.63 -0.35
N ASP A 131 14.18 -7.54 -0.55
CA ASP A 131 13.53 -6.41 -1.23
C ASP A 131 13.71 -5.08 -0.48
N GLN A 132 13.88 -5.10 0.85
CA GLN A 132 14.09 -3.90 1.67
C GLN A 132 15.50 -3.36 1.44
N VAL A 133 16.49 -4.24 1.43
CA VAL A 133 17.89 -3.90 1.18
C VAL A 133 18.09 -3.35 -0.24
N ARG A 134 17.38 -3.90 -1.24
CA ARG A 134 17.39 -3.38 -2.61
C ARG A 134 16.85 -1.95 -2.69
N ARG A 135 15.94 -1.56 -1.78
CA ARG A 135 15.37 -0.21 -1.73
C ARG A 135 16.29 0.81 -1.08
N PHE A 136 17.37 0.42 -0.42
CA PHE A 136 18.28 1.38 0.22
C PHE A 136 18.96 2.29 -0.81
N PRO A 137 19.18 3.57 -0.46
CA PRO A 137 19.89 4.52 -1.31
C PRO A 137 21.40 4.28 -1.28
N TRP A 138 21.85 3.20 -1.91
CA TRP A 138 23.24 2.74 -1.90
C TRP A 138 24.25 3.77 -2.37
N HIS A 139 23.83 4.72 -3.20
CA HIS A 139 24.68 5.82 -3.65
C HIS A 139 25.15 6.76 -2.53
N LEU A 140 24.57 6.65 -1.31
CA LEU A 140 25.00 7.37 -0.12
C LEU A 140 26.20 6.73 0.58
N TRP A 141 26.66 5.58 0.13
CA TRP A 141 27.87 4.97 0.65
C TRP A 141 29.05 5.89 0.36
N ARG A 142 29.84 6.29 1.38
CA ARG A 142 31.00 7.19 1.26
C ARG A 142 32.04 6.77 0.22
N LEU A 143 32.02 5.51 -0.22
CA LEU A 143 32.83 5.06 -1.36
C LEU A 143 32.61 5.94 -2.60
N PHE A 144 31.37 6.39 -2.83
CA PHE A 144 31.02 7.19 -4.02
C PHE A 144 31.49 8.65 -3.94
N GLU A 145 31.77 9.15 -2.74
CA GLU A 145 32.40 10.46 -2.53
C GLU A 145 33.90 10.42 -2.85
N ASP A 146 34.57 9.34 -2.37
CA ASP A 146 36.01 9.17 -2.54
C ASP A 146 36.41 8.80 -3.98
N TYR A 147 35.47 8.19 -4.74
CA TYR A 147 35.66 7.79 -6.14
C TYR A 147 34.63 8.47 -7.05
N PRO A 148 34.94 9.68 -7.56
CA PRO A 148 33.96 10.52 -8.27
C PRO A 148 33.51 9.98 -9.63
N LEU A 149 34.15 8.96 -10.17
CA LEU A 149 33.76 8.28 -11.41
C LEU A 149 33.04 6.95 -11.14
N THR A 150 32.36 6.84 -10.01
CA THR A 150 31.70 5.61 -9.56
C THR A 150 30.19 5.79 -9.52
N GLU A 151 29.40 4.81 -9.95
CA GLU A 151 27.95 4.77 -9.76
C GLU A 151 27.49 3.35 -9.43
N VAL A 152 26.31 3.25 -8.80
CA VAL A 152 25.73 1.99 -8.31
C VAL A 152 24.58 1.51 -9.19
N ALA A 153 24.52 0.19 -9.38
CA ALA A 153 23.37 -0.50 -9.93
C ALA A 153 22.92 -1.63 -9.02
N LEU A 154 21.64 -2.00 -9.15
CA LEU A 154 21.06 -3.20 -8.52
C LEU A 154 21.03 -4.35 -9.51
N SER A 155 21.16 -5.58 -9.02
CA SER A 155 21.01 -6.79 -9.81
C SER A 155 20.17 -7.84 -9.09
N SER A 156 19.60 -8.79 -9.87
CA SER A 156 19.09 -10.06 -9.37
C SER A 156 20.26 -11.03 -9.12
N GLN A 157 20.04 -12.06 -8.28
CA GLN A 157 21.04 -13.12 -8.05
C GLN A 157 21.17 -14.06 -9.23
N GLU A 158 20.08 -14.29 -9.96
CA GLU A 158 20.06 -15.14 -11.16
C GLU A 158 20.07 -14.26 -12.41
N TYR A 159 21.03 -14.51 -13.29
CA TYR A 159 21.18 -13.80 -14.55
C TYR A 159 21.85 -14.68 -15.61
N GLU A 160 21.46 -14.51 -16.85
CA GLU A 160 22.00 -15.22 -18.00
C GLU A 160 22.62 -14.23 -19.02
N PRO A 161 23.67 -14.64 -19.74
CA PRO A 161 24.18 -13.85 -20.86
C PRO A 161 23.11 -13.69 -21.96
N VAL A 162 22.89 -12.48 -22.39
CA VAL A 162 21.97 -12.19 -23.50
C VAL A 162 22.77 -12.21 -24.80
N THR A 163 22.55 -13.21 -25.63
CA THR A 163 23.08 -13.25 -27.01
C THR A 163 22.20 -12.39 -27.90
N THR A 164 22.74 -11.30 -28.42
CA THR A 164 22.04 -10.46 -29.39
C THR A 164 22.60 -10.74 -30.78
N PRO A 165 21.71 -10.88 -31.78
CA PRO A 165 22.16 -11.12 -33.17
C PRO A 165 22.95 -9.91 -33.70
N ASP A 166 23.93 -10.20 -34.56
CA ASP A 166 24.61 -9.18 -35.34
C ASP A 166 23.61 -8.54 -36.31
N ARG A 167 23.42 -7.25 -36.18
CA ARG A 167 22.52 -6.45 -37.03
C ARG A 167 23.33 -5.54 -37.92
N GLU A 168 22.82 -5.30 -39.14
CA GLU A 168 23.35 -4.23 -40.00
C GLU A 168 23.11 -2.89 -39.35
N SER A 169 24.16 -2.09 -39.19
CA SER A 169 24.10 -0.77 -38.60
C SER A 169 23.41 0.21 -39.54
N THR A 170 22.38 0.85 -39.11
CA THR A 170 21.73 1.94 -39.81
C THR A 170 22.45 3.30 -39.59
N GLY A 171 23.43 3.34 -38.70
CA GLY A 171 24.10 4.57 -38.26
C GLY A 171 23.25 5.43 -37.34
N GLN A 172 22.11 4.94 -36.90
CA GLN A 172 21.18 5.64 -36.00
C GLN A 172 20.80 4.71 -34.83
N VAL A 173 20.55 5.32 -33.68
CA VAL A 173 20.01 4.63 -32.50
C VAL A 173 18.48 4.56 -32.61
N ARG A 174 17.91 3.36 -32.58
CA ARG A 174 16.46 3.17 -32.67
C ARG A 174 15.79 3.20 -31.28
N VAL A 175 14.89 4.17 -31.10
CA VAL A 175 14.20 4.40 -29.83
C VAL A 175 12.70 4.19 -29.99
N LEU A 176 12.12 3.29 -29.20
CA LEU A 176 10.67 3.16 -29.07
C LEU A 176 10.19 3.97 -27.88
N GLY A 177 9.47 5.07 -28.14
CA GLY A 177 8.86 5.92 -27.14
C GLY A 177 7.39 5.53 -26.90
N ILE A 178 7.07 4.97 -25.74
CA ILE A 178 5.71 4.64 -25.34
C ILE A 178 5.21 5.75 -24.43
N LEU A 179 4.28 6.55 -24.93
CA LEU A 179 3.59 7.58 -24.17
C LEU A 179 2.25 7.03 -23.72
N GLY A 180 2.19 6.53 -22.48
CA GLY A 180 1.01 5.88 -21.90
C GLY A 180 -0.07 6.87 -21.47
N ASN A 181 -0.84 6.50 -20.44
CA ASN A 181 -1.83 7.42 -19.88
C ASN A 181 -1.14 8.70 -19.39
N SER A 182 -1.49 9.81 -19.98
CA SER A 182 -0.90 11.14 -19.75
C SER A 182 -1.76 12.07 -18.88
N GLN A 183 -2.81 11.56 -18.24
CA GLN A 183 -3.70 12.38 -17.42
C GLN A 183 -2.94 13.02 -16.25
N GLY A 184 -2.70 14.34 -16.32
CA GLY A 184 -1.93 15.09 -15.31
C GLY A 184 -0.41 14.96 -15.43
N ILE A 185 0.11 14.56 -16.60
CA ILE A 185 1.53 14.46 -16.92
C ILE A 185 1.82 15.19 -18.24
N GLU A 186 2.89 15.96 -18.29
CA GLU A 186 3.32 16.66 -19.51
C GLU A 186 4.23 15.78 -20.39
N VAL A 187 3.72 14.65 -20.89
CA VAL A 187 4.50 13.68 -21.70
C VAL A 187 5.05 14.28 -23.01
N GLU A 188 4.48 15.37 -23.50
CA GLU A 188 4.97 16.08 -24.70
C GLU A 188 6.36 16.70 -24.49
N LYS A 189 6.72 17.03 -23.26
CA LYS A 189 8.08 17.47 -22.94
C LYS A 189 9.08 16.32 -23.03
N ASP A 190 8.70 15.12 -22.55
CA ASP A 190 9.52 13.93 -22.68
C ASP A 190 9.71 13.58 -24.17
N ARG A 191 8.63 13.66 -24.95
CA ARG A 191 8.67 13.48 -26.40
C ARG A 191 9.64 14.43 -27.07
N ALA A 192 9.55 15.73 -26.79
CA ALA A 192 10.43 16.75 -27.36
C ALA A 192 11.91 16.51 -27.03
N LEU A 193 12.22 15.97 -25.83
CA LEU A 193 13.59 15.60 -25.45
C LEU A 193 14.12 14.41 -26.26
N LEU A 194 13.30 13.42 -26.54
CA LEU A 194 13.67 12.25 -27.35
C LEU A 194 13.79 12.60 -28.85
N GLU A 195 12.96 13.49 -29.37
CA GLU A 195 13.05 13.98 -30.76
C GLU A 195 14.32 14.78 -31.03
N GLN A 196 14.93 15.38 -30.01
CA GLN A 196 16.18 16.15 -30.12
C GLN A 196 17.45 15.30 -30.04
N LEU A 197 17.32 13.96 -29.88
CA LEU A 197 18.49 13.10 -29.78
C LEU A 197 19.26 13.04 -31.08
N PRO A 198 20.60 13.25 -31.05
CA PRO A 198 21.41 13.22 -32.22
C PRO A 198 21.53 11.81 -32.78
N GLU A 199 21.41 11.66 -34.08
CA GLU A 199 21.61 10.36 -34.76
C GLU A 199 20.69 9.24 -34.22
N ALA A 200 19.43 9.60 -33.87
CA ALA A 200 18.41 8.69 -33.38
C ALA A 200 17.20 8.65 -34.34
N GLU A 201 16.65 7.46 -34.52
CA GLU A 201 15.34 7.22 -35.11
C GLU A 201 14.36 6.92 -33.96
N THR A 202 13.49 7.88 -33.64
CA THR A 202 12.52 7.72 -32.53
C THR A 202 11.11 7.49 -33.10
N VAL A 203 10.51 6.38 -32.71
CA VAL A 203 9.13 6.04 -33.05
C VAL A 203 8.28 6.16 -31.78
N PHE A 204 7.20 6.93 -31.85
CA PHE A 204 6.28 7.13 -30.74
C PHE A 204 4.98 6.36 -30.92
N VAL A 205 4.55 5.69 -29.86
CA VAL A 205 3.20 5.16 -29.71
C VAL A 205 2.51 5.88 -28.53
N VAL A 206 1.45 6.62 -28.88
CA VAL A 206 0.75 7.48 -27.93
C VAL A 206 -0.54 6.83 -27.50
N GLN A 207 -0.71 6.57 -26.21
CA GLN A 207 -1.85 5.87 -25.62
C GLN A 207 -2.26 4.62 -26.42
N PRO A 208 -1.30 3.70 -26.72
CA PRO A 208 -1.54 2.59 -27.62
C PRO A 208 -2.59 1.62 -27.08
N GLN A 209 -3.26 0.95 -28.01
CA GLN A 209 -3.95 -0.28 -27.70
C GLN A 209 -2.94 -1.43 -27.50
N ARG A 210 -3.31 -2.44 -26.72
CA ARG A 210 -2.43 -3.59 -26.43
C ARG A 210 -1.87 -4.25 -27.71
N GLN A 211 -2.68 -4.37 -28.75
CA GLN A 211 -2.27 -4.97 -30.03
C GLN A 211 -1.21 -4.12 -30.74
N GLU A 212 -1.36 -2.82 -30.75
CA GLU A 212 -0.40 -1.88 -31.35
C GLU A 212 0.94 -1.93 -30.62
N LEU A 213 0.92 -1.85 -29.27
CA LEU A 213 2.13 -1.98 -28.46
C LEU A 213 2.83 -3.33 -28.72
N ASN A 214 2.06 -4.41 -28.75
CA ASN A 214 2.59 -5.74 -29.04
C ASN A 214 3.23 -5.78 -30.43
N HIS A 215 2.60 -5.21 -31.46
CA HIS A 215 3.14 -5.16 -32.81
C HIS A 215 4.50 -4.44 -32.86
N GLN A 216 4.64 -3.31 -32.17
CA GLN A 216 5.89 -2.54 -32.12
C GLN A 216 7.00 -3.32 -31.39
N LEU A 217 6.68 -4.00 -30.30
CA LEU A 217 7.67 -4.80 -29.57
C LEU A 217 8.15 -6.04 -30.36
N TRP A 218 7.35 -6.52 -31.33
CA TRP A 218 7.71 -7.61 -32.22
C TRP A 218 8.43 -7.16 -33.51
N ASP A 219 8.78 -5.87 -33.63
CA ASP A 219 9.49 -5.36 -34.80
C ASP A 219 10.80 -6.13 -35.02
N GLN A 220 10.94 -6.72 -36.20
CA GLN A 220 12.12 -7.50 -36.58
C GLN A 220 13.38 -6.64 -36.69
N GLN A 221 13.22 -5.37 -37.07
CA GLN A 221 14.33 -4.42 -37.02
C GLN A 221 14.79 -4.12 -35.60
N GLY A 222 13.94 -4.36 -34.56
CA GLY A 222 14.13 -4.23 -33.13
C GLY A 222 14.51 -2.82 -32.70
N TRP A 223 14.67 -2.64 -31.43
CA TRP A 223 14.92 -1.38 -30.78
C TRP A 223 16.24 -1.42 -30.00
N ASP A 224 16.93 -0.30 -29.87
CA ASP A 224 18.09 -0.16 -28.99
C ASP A 224 17.66 0.31 -27.61
N ILE A 225 16.73 1.26 -27.59
CA ILE A 225 16.22 1.88 -26.36
C ILE A 225 14.69 1.78 -26.36
N LEU A 226 14.15 1.34 -25.26
CA LEU A 226 12.72 1.40 -24.91
C LEU A 226 12.53 2.52 -23.88
N PHE A 227 11.69 3.49 -24.19
CA PHE A 227 11.31 4.54 -23.27
C PHE A 227 9.82 4.47 -22.96
N PHE A 228 9.47 4.52 -21.68
CA PHE A 228 8.08 4.60 -21.21
C PHE A 228 7.89 5.86 -20.37
N ALA A 229 6.92 6.69 -20.74
CA ALA A 229 6.39 7.78 -19.93
C ALA A 229 4.90 7.59 -19.72
N GLY A 230 4.45 7.61 -18.47
CA GLY A 230 3.06 7.36 -18.13
C GLY A 230 2.92 6.95 -16.68
N HIS A 231 1.73 6.50 -16.31
CA HIS A 231 1.48 5.97 -14.98
C HIS A 231 1.97 4.53 -14.85
N SER A 232 2.63 4.24 -13.73
CA SER A 232 2.95 2.88 -13.30
C SER A 232 2.65 2.71 -11.83
N LYS A 233 2.39 1.50 -11.39
CA LYS A 233 2.13 1.17 -9.98
C LYS A 233 2.56 -0.25 -9.68
N SER A 234 2.99 -0.50 -8.45
CA SER A 234 3.13 -1.85 -7.91
C SER A 234 1.80 -2.39 -7.41
N GLY A 235 1.57 -3.68 -7.56
CA GLY A 235 0.42 -4.38 -7.01
C GLY A 235 0.44 -4.40 -5.47
N PRO A 236 -0.67 -4.82 -4.84
CA PRO A 236 -0.78 -4.93 -3.38
C PRO A 236 0.24 -5.89 -2.76
N ASP A 237 0.75 -6.82 -3.56
CA ASP A 237 1.79 -7.80 -3.21
C ASP A 237 3.22 -7.21 -3.22
N GLY A 238 3.37 -5.96 -3.70
CA GLY A 238 4.66 -5.30 -3.89
C GLY A 238 5.57 -5.97 -4.94
N LYS A 239 5.08 -7.01 -5.63
CA LYS A 239 5.86 -7.83 -6.57
C LYS A 239 5.42 -7.66 -8.03
N THR A 240 4.14 -7.38 -8.24
CA THR A 240 3.58 -7.23 -9.59
C THR A 240 3.63 -5.77 -10.03
N GLY A 241 4.25 -5.50 -11.17
CA GLY A 241 4.31 -4.17 -11.77
C GLY A 241 3.25 -3.96 -12.85
N TYR A 242 2.59 -2.80 -12.83
CA TYR A 242 1.58 -2.40 -13.81
C TYR A 242 2.02 -1.13 -14.53
N ILE A 243 1.85 -1.07 -15.85
CA ILE A 243 1.99 0.14 -16.65
C ILE A 243 0.63 0.49 -17.27
N SER A 244 0.22 1.74 -17.18
CA SER A 244 -1.02 2.24 -17.80
C SER A 244 -0.71 2.71 -19.21
N ILE A 245 -1.06 1.91 -20.21
CA ILE A 245 -0.75 2.16 -21.61
C ILE A 245 -1.66 3.20 -22.25
N ASN A 246 -2.89 3.32 -21.74
CA ASN A 246 -3.87 4.35 -22.13
C ASN A 246 -4.81 4.63 -20.94
N GLN A 247 -5.89 5.38 -21.14
CA GLN A 247 -6.82 5.76 -20.07
C GLN A 247 -7.63 4.59 -19.49
N THR A 248 -7.79 3.52 -20.25
CA THR A 248 -8.65 2.37 -19.89
C THR A 248 -7.83 1.12 -19.52
N ASP A 249 -6.67 0.96 -20.13
CA ASP A 249 -5.92 -0.29 -20.08
C ASP A 249 -4.61 -0.14 -19.30
N SER A 250 -4.45 -1.00 -18.30
CA SER A 250 -3.19 -1.21 -17.59
C SER A 250 -2.73 -2.64 -17.81
N LEU A 251 -1.46 -2.82 -18.13
CA LEU A 251 -0.84 -4.12 -18.39
C LEU A 251 0.20 -4.46 -17.34
N THR A 252 0.26 -5.74 -16.95
CA THR A 252 1.38 -6.27 -16.18
C THR A 252 2.56 -6.59 -17.10
N ILE A 253 3.76 -6.61 -16.56
CA ILE A 253 4.95 -7.05 -17.29
C ILE A 253 4.79 -8.51 -17.75
N SER A 254 4.17 -9.36 -16.93
CA SER A 254 3.83 -10.74 -17.29
C SER A 254 2.96 -10.83 -18.54
N GLN A 255 2.04 -9.89 -18.78
CA GLN A 255 1.21 -9.85 -19.99
C GLN A 255 1.99 -9.41 -21.24
N LEU A 256 3.12 -8.73 -21.09
CA LEU A 256 4.03 -8.29 -22.15
C LEU A 256 5.25 -9.21 -22.29
N LYS A 257 5.37 -10.24 -21.46
CA LYS A 257 6.55 -11.10 -21.34
C LYS A 257 7.11 -11.59 -22.68
N HIS A 258 6.28 -12.12 -23.55
CA HIS A 258 6.73 -12.66 -24.84
C HIS A 258 7.19 -11.56 -25.79
N ALA A 259 6.48 -10.44 -25.85
CA ALA A 259 6.84 -9.30 -26.69
C ALA A 259 8.15 -8.64 -26.23
N LEU A 260 8.32 -8.46 -24.92
CA LEU A 260 9.56 -7.92 -24.34
C LEU A 260 10.74 -8.87 -24.57
N ARG A 261 10.57 -10.18 -24.39
CA ARG A 261 11.63 -11.15 -24.73
C ARG A 261 12.02 -11.10 -26.20
N THR A 262 11.06 -10.96 -27.09
CA THR A 262 11.35 -10.79 -28.52
C THR A 262 12.11 -9.49 -28.78
N ALA A 263 11.70 -8.38 -28.17
CA ALA A 263 12.41 -7.10 -28.28
C ALA A 263 13.87 -7.22 -27.78
N ILE A 264 14.10 -7.92 -26.65
CA ILE A 264 15.45 -8.17 -26.10
C ILE A 264 16.26 -9.03 -27.08
N THR A 265 15.68 -10.12 -27.59
CA THR A 265 16.32 -10.99 -28.60
C THR A 265 16.62 -10.21 -29.87
N ASN A 266 15.73 -9.29 -30.25
CA ASN A 266 15.90 -8.41 -31.41
C ASN A 266 16.81 -7.22 -31.15
N GLY A 267 17.44 -7.08 -30.00
CA GLY A 267 18.55 -6.15 -29.77
C GLY A 267 18.28 -5.03 -28.77
N LEU A 268 17.20 -5.05 -28.03
CA LEU A 268 16.95 -4.08 -26.94
C LEU A 268 18.05 -4.15 -25.87
N ARG A 269 18.70 -3.01 -25.62
CA ARG A 269 19.84 -2.87 -24.69
C ARG A 269 19.52 -2.07 -23.46
N LEU A 270 18.67 -1.04 -23.57
CA LEU A 270 18.34 -0.12 -22.49
C LEU A 270 16.83 0.08 -22.44
N ALA A 271 16.24 -0.06 -21.27
CA ALA A 271 14.87 0.38 -21.03
C ALA A 271 14.85 1.50 -19.96
N ILE A 272 14.07 2.54 -20.19
CA ILE A 272 13.93 3.70 -19.30
C ILE A 272 12.46 3.84 -18.95
N PHE A 273 12.13 3.63 -17.67
CA PHE A 273 10.79 3.84 -17.16
C PHE A 273 10.74 5.14 -16.36
N ASN A 274 10.38 6.20 -17.04
CA ASN A 274 10.21 7.54 -16.45
C ASN A 274 8.80 7.65 -15.86
N SER A 275 8.51 6.82 -14.83
CA SER A 275 7.19 6.63 -14.23
C SER A 275 7.30 6.37 -12.74
N CYS A 276 6.16 6.40 -12.02
CA CYS A 276 6.11 6.19 -10.57
C CYS A 276 6.37 4.73 -10.18
N ASP A 277 7.05 4.50 -9.01
CA ASP A 277 7.29 3.18 -8.40
C ASP A 277 7.88 2.12 -9.35
N GLY A 278 9.05 2.42 -9.90
CA GLY A 278 9.72 1.57 -10.88
C GLY A 278 10.43 0.33 -10.32
N LEU A 279 10.69 0.23 -9.01
CA LEU A 279 11.43 -0.92 -8.44
C LEU A 279 10.62 -2.22 -8.47
N GLY A 280 9.29 -2.15 -8.34
CA GLY A 280 8.42 -3.31 -8.55
C GLY A 280 8.46 -3.80 -9.99
N LEU A 281 8.40 -2.86 -10.95
CA LEU A 281 8.60 -3.14 -12.39
C LEU A 281 9.98 -3.73 -12.67
N ALA A 282 11.03 -3.18 -12.05
CA ALA A 282 12.41 -3.61 -12.28
C ALA A 282 12.64 -5.09 -11.92
N ARG A 283 11.95 -5.62 -10.93
CA ARG A 283 12.04 -7.03 -10.54
C ARG A 283 11.49 -7.95 -11.63
N GLU A 284 10.26 -7.72 -12.09
CA GLU A 284 9.66 -8.53 -13.18
C GLU A 284 10.42 -8.38 -14.50
N LEU A 285 11.01 -7.21 -14.76
CA LEU A 285 11.82 -6.95 -15.94
C LEU A 285 13.22 -7.61 -15.85
N ALA A 286 13.78 -7.73 -14.64
CA ALA A 286 15.01 -8.47 -14.40
C ALA A 286 14.85 -9.96 -14.73
N ASP A 287 13.69 -10.56 -14.41
CA ASP A 287 13.36 -11.95 -14.76
C ASP A 287 13.25 -12.17 -16.29
N LEU A 288 13.15 -11.10 -17.06
CA LEU A 288 13.21 -11.14 -18.51
C LEU A 288 14.63 -10.95 -19.07
N HIS A 289 15.62 -10.77 -18.19
CA HIS A 289 17.03 -10.54 -18.52
C HIS A 289 17.26 -9.29 -19.39
N ILE A 290 16.49 -8.20 -19.17
CA ILE A 290 16.76 -6.90 -19.81
C ILE A 290 18.19 -6.48 -19.43
N PRO A 291 19.05 -6.13 -20.42
CA PRO A 291 20.45 -5.84 -20.14
C PRO A 291 20.67 -4.68 -19.16
N GLN A 292 20.00 -3.54 -19.40
CA GLN A 292 20.04 -2.37 -18.54
C GLN A 292 18.66 -1.75 -18.42
N LEU A 293 18.35 -1.25 -17.24
CA LEU A 293 17.09 -0.61 -16.92
C LEU A 293 17.34 0.61 -16.01
N ILE A 294 16.69 1.72 -16.31
CA ILE A 294 16.62 2.89 -15.43
C ILE A 294 15.19 3.06 -14.95
N VAL A 295 15.02 3.15 -13.63
CA VAL A 295 13.72 3.32 -12.97
C VAL A 295 13.81 4.38 -11.89
N MET A 296 12.65 4.86 -11.42
CA MET A 296 12.57 5.68 -10.23
C MET A 296 12.27 4.81 -8.99
N ARG A 297 12.99 5.07 -7.89
CA ARG A 297 12.89 4.34 -6.62
C ARG A 297 11.53 4.50 -5.96
N GLU A 298 11.00 5.71 -5.97
CA GLU A 298 9.73 6.14 -5.38
C GLU A 298 8.95 6.98 -6.40
N PRO A 299 7.68 7.31 -6.16
CA PRO A 299 6.90 8.17 -7.03
C PRO A 299 7.63 9.49 -7.32
N VAL A 300 7.83 9.82 -8.58
CA VAL A 300 8.65 10.95 -9.01
C VAL A 300 7.80 12.15 -9.40
N PRO A 301 8.13 13.39 -8.94
CA PRO A 301 7.55 14.62 -9.45
C PRO A 301 7.83 14.80 -10.95
N ASP A 302 6.83 15.24 -11.72
CA ASP A 302 6.94 15.34 -13.18
C ASP A 302 8.13 16.19 -13.63
N ARG A 303 8.35 17.35 -12.99
CA ARG A 303 9.50 18.22 -13.26
C ARG A 303 10.85 17.56 -12.95
N VAL A 304 10.93 16.76 -11.88
CA VAL A 304 12.15 16.03 -11.51
C VAL A 304 12.42 14.94 -12.54
N ALA A 305 11.38 14.22 -12.97
CA ALA A 305 11.48 13.20 -14.02
C ALA A 305 11.95 13.77 -15.34
N GLN A 306 11.42 14.94 -15.74
CA GLN A 306 11.83 15.67 -16.97
C GLN A 306 13.26 16.18 -16.88
N GLU A 307 13.66 16.80 -15.76
CA GLU A 307 15.03 17.31 -15.59
C GLU A 307 16.06 16.17 -15.54
N PHE A 308 15.73 15.06 -14.85
CA PHE A 308 16.55 13.85 -14.88
C PHE A 308 16.72 13.35 -16.32
N LEU A 309 15.64 13.17 -17.07
CA LEU A 309 15.67 12.68 -18.44
C LEU A 309 16.50 13.59 -19.34
N LYS A 310 16.29 14.88 -19.26
CA LYS A 310 17.03 15.90 -20.02
C LYS A 310 18.54 15.83 -19.74
N CYS A 311 18.94 15.79 -18.46
CA CYS A 311 20.35 15.74 -18.07
C CYS A 311 20.99 14.41 -18.47
N PHE A 312 20.28 13.29 -18.25
CA PHE A 312 20.72 11.96 -18.63
C PHE A 312 20.94 11.82 -20.15
N LEU A 313 19.93 12.16 -20.96
CA LEU A 313 20.01 12.04 -22.41
C LEU A 313 21.13 12.92 -23.00
N ARG A 314 21.29 14.14 -22.49
CA ARG A 314 22.38 15.03 -22.90
C ARG A 314 23.76 14.45 -22.60
N ALA A 315 23.94 13.89 -21.41
CA ALA A 315 25.22 13.31 -21.00
C ALA A 315 25.52 12.01 -21.76
N PHE A 316 24.52 11.14 -21.91
CA PHE A 316 24.64 9.85 -22.57
C PHE A 316 24.86 9.98 -24.08
N ALA A 317 24.06 10.78 -24.78
CA ALA A 317 24.25 11.09 -26.19
C ALA A 317 25.53 11.92 -26.45
N GLY A 318 25.99 12.67 -25.46
CA GLY A 318 27.29 13.39 -25.47
C GLY A 318 28.50 12.47 -25.28
N GLY A 319 28.33 11.15 -25.18
CA GLY A 319 29.42 10.17 -25.18
C GLY A 319 29.86 9.69 -23.79
N LYS A 320 29.20 10.12 -22.69
CA LYS A 320 29.43 9.50 -21.35
C LYS A 320 28.87 8.08 -21.31
N SER A 321 29.47 7.25 -20.46
CA SER A 321 28.93 5.91 -20.18
C SER A 321 27.56 6.02 -19.51
N LEU A 322 26.77 4.96 -19.56
CA LEU A 322 25.46 4.89 -18.90
C LEU A 322 25.53 5.31 -17.43
N TYR A 323 26.50 4.76 -16.69
CA TYR A 323 26.67 5.02 -15.27
C TYR A 323 27.02 6.48 -14.96
N LEU A 324 27.97 7.03 -15.68
CA LEU A 324 28.37 8.43 -15.49
C LEU A 324 27.29 9.40 -15.96
N ALA A 325 26.49 9.04 -16.96
CA ALA A 325 25.37 9.87 -17.40
C ALA A 325 24.24 9.89 -16.35
N VAL A 326 23.93 8.75 -15.73
CA VAL A 326 22.96 8.70 -14.61
C VAL A 326 23.50 9.44 -13.40
N ARG A 327 24.78 9.25 -13.04
CA ARG A 327 25.42 9.99 -11.95
C ARG A 327 25.31 11.49 -12.13
N GLU A 328 25.72 12.02 -13.30
CA GLU A 328 25.63 13.44 -13.59
C GLU A 328 24.20 13.97 -13.49
N ALA A 329 23.24 13.21 -14.07
CA ALA A 329 21.84 13.59 -13.99
C ALA A 329 21.34 13.64 -12.53
N ARG A 330 21.72 12.67 -11.71
CA ARG A 330 21.38 12.60 -10.28
C ARG A 330 22.02 13.73 -9.48
N GLU A 331 23.30 14.02 -9.69
CA GLU A 331 24.02 15.13 -9.05
C GLU A 331 23.40 16.50 -9.41
N ARG A 332 22.95 16.68 -10.66
CA ARG A 332 22.24 17.90 -11.07
C ARG A 332 20.89 18.07 -10.37
N LEU A 333 20.24 16.97 -9.97
CA LEU A 333 19.01 17.04 -9.18
C LEU A 333 19.25 17.57 -7.76
N GLN A 334 20.48 17.58 -7.24
CA GLN A 334 20.79 18.24 -5.95
C GLN A 334 20.41 19.72 -5.94
N GLY A 335 20.54 20.42 -7.07
CA GLY A 335 20.10 21.80 -7.21
C GLY A 335 18.57 22.01 -7.10
N TRP A 336 17.81 20.92 -7.08
CA TRP A 336 16.36 20.93 -6.95
C TRP A 336 15.87 20.47 -5.57
N GLU A 337 16.77 20.03 -4.68
CA GLU A 337 16.43 19.48 -3.34
C GLU A 337 15.70 20.49 -2.43
N ASP A 338 15.90 21.80 -2.62
CA ASP A 338 15.16 22.82 -1.87
C ASP A 338 13.67 22.85 -2.24
N ASN A 339 13.35 22.58 -3.50
CA ASN A 339 11.96 22.56 -3.98
C ASN A 339 11.38 21.15 -4.02
N TYR A 340 12.24 20.14 -4.18
CA TYR A 340 11.90 18.73 -4.33
C TYR A 340 12.79 17.85 -3.46
N PRO A 341 12.60 17.85 -2.15
CA PRO A 341 13.41 17.07 -1.22
C PRO A 341 13.42 15.57 -1.57
N GLY A 342 14.62 14.97 -1.63
CA GLY A 342 14.83 13.57 -2.01
C GLY A 342 14.89 13.31 -3.52
N ALA A 343 14.85 14.34 -4.35
CA ALA A 343 14.89 14.21 -5.82
C ALA A 343 16.12 13.45 -6.31
N SER A 344 17.29 13.72 -5.75
CA SER A 344 18.55 13.08 -6.11
C SER A 344 18.61 11.58 -5.75
N TRP A 345 17.72 11.09 -4.91
CA TRP A 345 17.69 9.69 -4.48
C TRP A 345 16.84 8.77 -5.38
N LEU A 346 16.07 9.36 -6.30
CA LEU A 346 15.06 8.63 -7.07
C LEU A 346 15.61 7.75 -8.20
N PRO A 347 16.57 8.20 -9.03
CA PRO A 347 17.05 7.41 -10.14
C PRO A 347 17.85 6.19 -9.70
N VAL A 348 17.55 5.03 -10.28
CA VAL A 348 18.20 3.75 -9.99
C VAL A 348 18.50 3.02 -11.29
N ILE A 349 19.72 2.52 -11.40
CA ILE A 349 20.13 1.58 -12.46
C ILE A 349 19.84 0.15 -11.97
N CYS A 350 19.21 -0.67 -12.80
CA CYS A 350 19.18 -2.11 -12.64
C CYS A 350 19.91 -2.73 -13.83
N GLN A 351 20.87 -3.61 -13.57
CA GLN A 351 21.74 -4.17 -14.58
C GLN A 351 21.85 -5.68 -14.47
N ASN A 352 21.85 -6.36 -15.63
CA ASN A 352 22.31 -7.73 -15.77
C ASN A 352 23.86 -7.75 -15.73
N PRO A 353 24.51 -8.35 -14.71
CA PRO A 353 25.96 -8.32 -14.57
C PRO A 353 26.72 -9.00 -15.71
N ALA A 354 26.09 -9.92 -16.42
CA ALA A 354 26.68 -10.62 -17.56
C ALA A 354 26.81 -9.75 -18.82
N VAL A 355 26.28 -8.52 -18.81
CA VAL A 355 26.26 -7.65 -19.99
C VAL A 355 26.95 -6.33 -19.66
N VAL A 356 27.85 -5.89 -20.53
CA VAL A 356 28.48 -4.57 -20.44
C VAL A 356 27.53 -3.51 -21.00
N PRO A 357 27.26 -2.43 -20.24
CA PRO A 357 26.43 -1.33 -20.72
C PRO A 357 27.01 -0.68 -21.97
N PRO A 358 26.23 -0.48 -23.03
CA PRO A 358 26.71 0.16 -24.26
C PRO A 358 26.86 1.66 -24.05
N THR A 359 27.78 2.26 -24.77
CA THR A 359 27.82 3.72 -24.99
C THR A 359 26.89 4.12 -26.12
N TRP A 360 26.53 5.40 -26.20
CA TRP A 360 25.72 5.93 -27.32
C TRP A 360 26.35 5.60 -28.69
N GLN A 361 27.66 5.75 -28.80
CA GLN A 361 28.40 5.41 -30.03
C GLN A 361 28.34 3.92 -30.37
N GLN A 362 28.40 3.04 -29.38
CA GLN A 362 28.26 1.60 -29.61
C GLN A 362 26.84 1.20 -30.00
N LEU A 363 25.81 1.89 -29.55
CA LEU A 363 24.43 1.70 -30.03
C LEU A 363 24.29 2.12 -31.48
N ARG A 364 24.95 3.22 -31.88
CA ARG A 364 24.95 3.73 -33.23
C ARG A 364 25.81 2.86 -34.21
N ASP A 365 27.04 2.51 -33.81
CA ASP A 365 28.07 1.95 -34.70
C ASP A 365 28.22 0.43 -34.53
N ARG A 366 27.13 -0.32 -34.39
CA ARG A 366 27.13 -1.77 -34.08
C ARG A 366 28.09 -2.65 -34.88
N ASN A 367 28.38 -2.31 -36.14
CA ASN A 367 29.19 -3.13 -37.04
C ASN A 367 30.71 -2.92 -36.94
N LYS A 368 31.23 -1.91 -36.25
CA LYS A 368 32.68 -1.71 -36.13
C LYS A 368 33.34 -2.61 -35.10
N LEU A 369 32.63 -3.21 -34.16
CA LEU A 369 33.19 -4.07 -33.11
C LEU A 369 33.36 -5.54 -33.56
N ALA A 370 32.59 -6.03 -34.50
CA ALA A 370 32.75 -7.38 -35.06
C ALA A 370 34.04 -7.54 -35.90
N SER A 371 34.53 -6.44 -36.48
CA SER A 371 35.76 -6.47 -37.32
C SER A 371 37.07 -6.40 -36.50
N VAL A 372 37.04 -6.00 -35.22
CA VAL A 372 38.25 -5.93 -34.38
C VAL A 372 38.51 -7.21 -33.61
N SER A 373 37.49 -8.06 -33.35
CA SER A 373 37.67 -9.38 -32.75
C SER A 373 37.97 -10.51 -33.76
N GLY A 374 37.94 -10.23 -35.07
CA GLY A 374 38.16 -11.20 -36.15
C GLY A 374 39.58 -11.24 -36.74
N SER A 375 40.53 -10.42 -36.28
CA SER A 375 41.86 -10.30 -36.92
C SER A 375 43.04 -10.70 -36.00
N SER A 376 43.02 -11.87 -35.41
CA SER A 376 44.28 -12.53 -35.00
C SER A 376 44.03 -13.97 -34.62
N CYS A 377 43.88 -14.85 -35.60
CA CYS A 377 44.25 -16.27 -35.55
C CYS A 377 44.09 -16.89 -36.93
N GLN A 378 45.04 -16.49 -37.86
CA GLN A 378 45.40 -17.35 -38.94
C GLN A 378 46.85 -17.71 -38.75
N ALA A 379 47.12 -18.95 -38.40
CA ALA A 379 48.17 -19.73 -39.01
C ALA A 379 48.30 -21.08 -38.32
N HIS A 380 48.29 -22.04 -39.16
CA HIS A 380 48.84 -23.37 -39.15
C HIS A 380 47.88 -24.53 -38.93
N GLY A 381 47.61 -25.14 -40.03
CA GLY A 381 46.92 -26.37 -40.22
C GLY A 381 47.71 -27.60 -39.77
N SER A 382 46.98 -28.64 -39.54
CA SER A 382 47.36 -30.01 -39.93
C SER A 382 46.09 -30.86 -39.87
N GLN A 383 45.91 -31.58 -40.97
CA GLN A 383 44.90 -32.61 -41.19
C GLN A 383 45.06 -33.72 -40.16
N THR A 384 43.93 -34.25 -39.68
CA THR A 384 43.63 -35.71 -39.66
C THR A 384 42.17 -35.90 -39.24
N SER A 385 41.42 -36.34 -40.18
CA SER A 385 40.54 -37.50 -40.29
C SER A 385 39.53 -37.83 -39.22
N THR A 386 38.28 -37.79 -39.67
CA THR A 386 37.25 -38.85 -39.53
C THR A 386 37.07 -39.52 -38.18
N ASP A 387 35.90 -39.34 -37.67
CA ASP A 387 35.00 -40.30 -37.02
C ASP A 387 34.26 -39.70 -35.82
N ALA A 388 33.07 -39.18 -36.07
CA ALA A 388 32.01 -39.10 -35.05
C ALA A 388 30.69 -38.67 -35.66
N GLN A 389 30.28 -39.34 -36.76
CA GLN A 389 28.88 -39.35 -37.16
C GLN A 389 28.37 -40.76 -37.02
N HIS A 390 28.09 -41.17 -35.78
CA HIS A 390 27.29 -42.35 -35.51
C HIS A 390 27.01 -42.43 -34.03
N MET A 391 26.01 -41.73 -33.59
CA MET A 391 25.24 -42.07 -32.39
C MET A 391 24.17 -40.99 -32.09
N MET A 392 23.19 -40.96 -32.96
CA MET A 392 21.93 -40.34 -32.62
C MET A 392 20.82 -40.70 -33.56
N ARG A 393 20.51 -41.98 -33.59
CA ARG A 393 19.26 -42.56 -34.15
C ARG A 393 19.14 -43.96 -33.58
N LEU A 394 18.28 -44.08 -32.55
CA LEU A 394 17.57 -45.33 -32.24
C LEU A 394 16.86 -45.14 -30.91
N ALA A 395 15.61 -44.82 -31.00
CA ALA A 395 14.55 -45.22 -30.06
C ALA A 395 13.23 -44.52 -30.41
N VAL A 396 12.69 -44.84 -31.55
CA VAL A 396 11.26 -44.77 -31.83
C VAL A 396 10.97 -45.97 -32.74
N ALA A 397 10.40 -47.01 -32.19
CA ALA A 397 9.45 -47.89 -32.84
C ALA A 397 9.12 -49.07 -31.94
N GLY A 398 7.86 -49.25 -31.67
CA GLY A 398 7.24 -50.53 -31.89
C GLY A 398 6.90 -51.38 -30.66
N GLY A 399 5.60 -51.60 -30.47
CA GLY A 399 5.11 -52.68 -29.65
C GLY A 399 3.59 -52.70 -29.49
N GLN A 400 2.89 -52.94 -30.60
CA GLN A 400 1.50 -53.39 -30.57
C GLN A 400 1.44 -54.89 -30.24
N ALA A 401 0.21 -55.25 -29.73
CA ALA A 401 -0.43 -56.59 -29.75
C ALA A 401 -0.23 -57.42 -28.47
N LEU A 402 -1.21 -58.08 -27.90
CA LEU A 402 -2.34 -58.87 -28.37
C LEU A 402 -3.25 -59.20 -27.19
N LEU A 403 -4.55 -59.13 -27.42
CA LEU A 403 -5.57 -59.88 -26.65
C LEU A 403 -5.47 -61.38 -26.98
N PRO A 404 -5.97 -62.22 -26.10
CA PRO A 404 -7.05 -63.08 -26.57
C PRO A 404 -8.25 -63.18 -25.58
N SER A 405 -9.40 -63.26 -26.24
CA SER A 405 -10.71 -63.68 -25.77
C SER A 405 -10.78 -65.15 -25.45
N THR A 406 -11.58 -65.51 -24.44
CA THR A 406 -12.45 -66.65 -24.48
C THR A 406 -13.53 -66.56 -23.39
N SER A 407 -14.78 -66.57 -23.81
CA SER A 407 -15.91 -67.09 -23.06
C SER A 407 -16.09 -68.53 -23.49
N PRO A 408 -16.74 -69.48 -22.73
CA PRO A 408 -18.20 -69.51 -22.77
C PRO A 408 -18.97 -70.01 -21.52
N SER A 409 -20.29 -69.80 -21.63
CA SER A 409 -21.48 -70.65 -21.31
C SER A 409 -21.94 -70.88 -19.88
N ALA A 410 -23.05 -70.33 -19.72
CA ALA A 410 -24.30 -70.72 -19.06
C ALA A 410 -24.46 -72.05 -18.30
N SER A 411 -25.09 -71.98 -17.13
CA SER A 411 -26.21 -72.89 -16.78
C SER A 411 -27.07 -72.24 -15.67
N ASP A 412 -28.37 -72.30 -15.88
CA ASP A 412 -29.46 -71.93 -15.00
C ASP A 412 -29.39 -72.56 -13.62
N GLN A 413 -29.86 -71.85 -12.60
CA GLN A 413 -30.91 -72.35 -11.70
C GLN A 413 -31.57 -71.25 -10.88
N THR A 414 -32.86 -71.17 -11.02
CA THR A 414 -33.86 -70.42 -10.30
C THR A 414 -33.90 -70.81 -8.81
N SER A 415 -33.98 -69.79 -7.94
CA SER A 415 -34.81 -69.90 -6.72
C SER A 415 -35.15 -68.45 -6.20
N SER A 416 -36.44 -68.28 -6.07
CA SER A 416 -37.14 -67.18 -5.50
C SER A 416 -36.88 -67.10 -4.00
N ASP A 417 -36.44 -65.93 -3.52
CA ASP A 417 -36.75 -65.48 -2.13
C ASP A 417 -36.84 -63.98 -2.02
N LYS A 418 -37.92 -63.56 -1.40
CA LYS A 418 -38.26 -62.16 -1.07
C LYS A 418 -37.31 -61.61 -0.03
N PRO A 419 -36.77 -60.38 -0.20
CA PRO A 419 -36.07 -59.74 0.91
C PRO A 419 -37.06 -59.06 1.84
N SER A 420 -37.03 -59.46 3.09
CA SER A 420 -37.61 -58.75 4.23
C SER A 420 -36.82 -57.43 4.46
N HIS A 421 -37.51 -56.32 4.46
CA HIS A 421 -36.98 -55.03 4.93
C HIS A 421 -36.63 -55.05 6.40
N SER A 422 -35.36 -55.21 6.72
CA SER A 422 -34.79 -54.84 8.01
C SER A 422 -33.87 -53.62 7.78
N PHE A 423 -34.31 -52.46 8.20
CA PHE A 423 -33.46 -51.26 8.28
C PHE A 423 -32.33 -51.52 9.29
N PRO A 424 -31.07 -51.41 8.93
CA PRO A 424 -29.99 -51.57 9.88
C PRO A 424 -29.84 -50.30 10.74
N MET A 425 -30.21 -50.34 12.00
CA MET A 425 -30.01 -49.31 12.99
C MET A 425 -28.50 -48.95 13.23
N ARG A 426 -27.58 -49.67 12.59
CA ARG A 426 -26.13 -49.40 12.65
C ARG A 426 -25.65 -48.24 11.79
N SER A 427 -26.34 -47.85 10.71
CA SER A 427 -25.92 -46.77 9.82
C SER A 427 -26.09 -45.38 10.45
N LEU A 428 -27.18 -45.15 11.19
CA LEU A 428 -27.50 -43.85 11.82
C LEU A 428 -26.48 -43.41 12.90
N TRP A 429 -25.75 -44.31 13.53
CA TRP A 429 -24.72 -43.96 14.51
C TRP A 429 -23.38 -43.60 13.84
N CYS A 430 -23.02 -44.32 12.79
CA CYS A 430 -21.82 -44.01 12.00
C CYS A 430 -21.92 -42.63 11.37
N ASP A 431 -23.07 -42.27 10.80
CA ASP A 431 -23.30 -40.98 10.12
C ASP A 431 -23.24 -39.80 11.12
N ARG A 432 -23.78 -39.98 12.34
CA ARG A 432 -23.71 -38.93 13.37
C ARG A 432 -22.30 -38.70 13.90
N VAL A 433 -21.53 -39.75 14.12
CA VAL A 433 -20.13 -39.64 14.57
C VAL A 433 -19.23 -39.02 13.47
N LEU A 434 -19.46 -39.36 12.23
CA LEU A 434 -18.72 -38.83 11.09
C LEU A 434 -19.03 -37.36 10.90
N LEU A 435 -20.31 -36.98 10.95
CA LEU A 435 -20.75 -35.57 10.89
C LEU A 435 -20.08 -34.75 11.98
N LEU A 436 -20.04 -35.23 13.20
CA LEU A 436 -19.46 -34.52 14.34
C LEU A 436 -17.94 -34.37 14.18
N LYS A 437 -17.25 -35.41 13.73
CA LYS A 437 -15.82 -35.36 13.48
C LYS A 437 -15.46 -34.39 12.35
N ALA A 438 -16.18 -34.40 11.25
CA ALA A 438 -15.97 -33.52 10.12
C ALA A 438 -16.22 -32.03 10.48
N SER A 439 -17.32 -31.79 11.23
CA SER A 439 -17.64 -30.42 11.65
C SER A 439 -16.62 -29.87 12.66
N VAL A 440 -16.16 -30.67 13.61
CA VAL A 440 -15.12 -30.25 14.57
C VAL A 440 -13.78 -30.05 13.89
N PHE A 441 -13.40 -30.91 12.96
CA PHE A 441 -12.15 -30.74 12.21
C PHE A 441 -12.12 -29.45 11.34
N ALA A 442 -13.18 -29.23 10.58
CA ALA A 442 -13.28 -28.01 9.75
C ALA A 442 -13.29 -26.73 10.61
N MET A 443 -14.04 -26.79 11.74
CA MET A 443 -14.03 -25.69 12.71
C MET A 443 -12.62 -25.45 13.28
N ALA A 444 -11.91 -26.49 13.72
CA ALA A 444 -10.57 -26.36 14.27
C ALA A 444 -9.59 -25.77 13.24
N LEU A 445 -9.69 -26.18 11.99
CA LEU A 445 -8.90 -25.64 10.88
C LEU A 445 -9.17 -24.14 10.69
N VAL A 446 -10.43 -23.74 10.57
CA VAL A 446 -10.79 -22.33 10.33
C VAL A 446 -10.48 -21.47 11.56
N MET A 447 -10.67 -21.98 12.77
CA MET A 447 -10.26 -21.28 13.99
C MET A 447 -8.74 -21.14 14.08
N GLY A 448 -7.97 -22.14 13.62
CA GLY A 448 -6.53 -22.03 13.47
C GLY A 448 -6.11 -20.91 12.51
N LEU A 449 -6.74 -20.81 11.33
CA LEU A 449 -6.51 -19.74 10.36
C LEU A 449 -6.89 -18.37 10.94
N ARG A 450 -7.99 -18.29 11.69
CA ARG A 450 -8.40 -17.06 12.38
C ARG A 450 -7.39 -16.67 13.46
N TRP A 451 -6.94 -17.64 14.26
CA TRP A 451 -5.95 -17.42 15.31
C TRP A 451 -4.57 -16.98 14.77
N LEU A 452 -4.23 -17.37 13.53
CA LEU A 452 -3.06 -16.89 12.81
C LEU A 452 -3.26 -15.50 12.16
N GLY A 453 -4.45 -14.90 12.25
CA GLY A 453 -4.77 -13.59 11.65
C GLY A 453 -5.02 -13.60 10.14
N LEU A 454 -5.00 -14.79 9.50
CA LEU A 454 -5.13 -14.89 8.03
C LEU A 454 -6.51 -14.48 7.50
N LEU A 455 -7.52 -14.47 8.36
CA LEU A 455 -8.90 -14.11 7.99
C LEU A 455 -9.25 -12.64 8.29
N GLU A 456 -8.41 -11.90 9.03
CA GLU A 456 -8.69 -10.52 9.46
C GLU A 456 -9.04 -9.60 8.29
N GLY A 457 -8.21 -9.56 7.26
CA GLY A 457 -8.42 -8.67 6.11
C GLY A 457 -9.72 -8.98 5.33
N LEU A 458 -10.16 -10.24 5.29
CA LEU A 458 -11.42 -10.63 4.67
C LEU A 458 -12.61 -10.26 5.54
N GLU A 459 -12.50 -10.48 6.85
CA GLU A 459 -13.57 -10.15 7.81
C GLU A 459 -13.80 -8.64 7.90
N LEU A 460 -12.74 -7.83 7.89
CA LEU A 460 -12.83 -6.37 7.84
C LEU A 460 -13.48 -5.87 6.53
N LYS A 461 -13.18 -6.49 5.40
CA LYS A 461 -13.86 -6.17 4.12
C LYS A 461 -15.34 -6.56 4.15
N ALA A 462 -15.67 -7.69 4.76
CA ALA A 462 -17.05 -8.12 4.94
C ALA A 462 -17.83 -7.16 5.86
N PHE A 463 -17.21 -6.69 6.94
CA PHE A 463 -17.74 -5.64 7.80
C PHE A 463 -18.03 -4.36 7.03
N ASP A 464 -17.07 -3.85 6.24
CA ASP A 464 -17.27 -2.66 5.42
C ASP A 464 -18.43 -2.82 4.43
N GLN A 465 -18.57 -4.00 3.84
CA GLN A 465 -19.66 -4.28 2.92
C GLN A 465 -21.03 -4.26 3.61
N LEU A 466 -21.13 -4.84 4.80
CA LEU A 466 -22.34 -4.80 5.62
C LEU A 466 -22.67 -3.36 6.04
N MET A 467 -21.68 -2.58 6.45
CA MET A 467 -21.84 -1.16 6.82
C MET A 467 -22.40 -0.32 5.65
N ARG A 468 -21.89 -0.52 4.44
CA ARG A 468 -22.36 0.20 3.24
C ARG A 468 -23.80 -0.10 2.84
N GLN A 469 -24.29 -1.27 3.19
CA GLN A 469 -25.66 -1.72 2.84
C GLN A 469 -26.73 -1.26 3.82
N ARG A 470 -26.30 -0.63 4.94
CA ARG A 470 -27.27 -0.09 5.90
C ARG A 470 -28.10 1.02 5.23
N PRO A 471 -29.39 1.14 5.62
CA PRO A 471 -30.26 2.21 5.11
C PRO A 471 -29.73 3.59 5.52
N ASP A 472 -29.98 4.62 4.70
CA ASP A 472 -29.58 5.99 5.00
C ASP A 472 -30.28 6.51 6.28
N GLU A 473 -29.47 7.08 7.16
CA GLU A 473 -29.93 7.72 8.40
C GLU A 473 -30.07 9.24 8.19
N ARG A 474 -30.81 9.93 9.06
CA ARG A 474 -30.91 11.39 9.03
C ARG A 474 -29.61 12.05 9.49
N ARG A 475 -29.32 13.26 8.99
CA ARG A 475 -28.24 14.11 9.48
C ARG A 475 -28.38 14.38 10.98
N ASP A 476 -27.27 14.57 11.67
CA ASP A 476 -27.31 14.99 13.08
C ASP A 476 -27.49 16.51 13.15
N GLU A 477 -28.67 16.93 13.56
CA GLU A 477 -29.03 18.34 13.61
C GLU A 477 -28.35 19.11 14.76
N ARG A 478 -27.72 18.40 15.68
CA ARG A 478 -26.96 19.00 16.80
C ARG A 478 -25.61 19.55 16.37
N LEU A 479 -25.13 19.17 15.19
CA LEU A 479 -23.81 19.50 14.68
C LEU A 479 -23.88 20.55 13.57
N LEU A 480 -22.85 21.38 13.50
CA LEU A 480 -22.50 22.21 12.36
C LEU A 480 -21.02 22.02 12.08
N ILE A 481 -20.67 21.68 10.83
CA ILE A 481 -19.28 21.54 10.40
C ILE A 481 -18.90 22.74 9.55
N VAL A 482 -17.89 23.48 9.97
CA VAL A 482 -17.31 24.63 9.28
C VAL A 482 -15.98 24.19 8.67
N LYS A 483 -15.92 24.16 7.34
CA LYS A 483 -14.74 23.73 6.61
C LYS A 483 -13.94 24.94 6.12
N ALA A 484 -12.65 24.99 6.47
CA ALA A 484 -11.71 25.85 5.79
C ALA A 484 -11.31 25.18 4.46
N THR A 485 -11.85 25.66 3.36
CA THR A 485 -11.56 25.13 2.02
C THR A 485 -10.26 25.72 1.47
N PRO A 486 -9.68 25.14 0.40
CA PRO A 486 -8.51 25.73 -0.27
C PRO A 486 -8.74 27.14 -0.76
N GLU A 487 -9.97 27.43 -1.19
CA GLU A 487 -10.35 28.77 -1.64
C GLU A 487 -10.37 29.74 -0.47
N ASP A 488 -10.90 29.35 0.68
CA ASP A 488 -10.86 30.13 1.92
C ASP A 488 -9.42 30.42 2.36
N ILE A 489 -8.56 29.40 2.31
CA ILE A 489 -7.15 29.53 2.69
C ILE A 489 -6.40 30.46 1.72
N LYS A 490 -6.69 30.37 0.43
CA LYS A 490 -6.03 31.19 -0.61
C LYS A 490 -6.49 32.65 -0.60
N ASN A 491 -7.78 32.87 -0.33
CA ASN A 491 -8.43 34.18 -0.44
C ASN A 491 -8.37 35.00 0.85
N GLN A 492 -7.58 34.61 1.84
CA GLN A 492 -7.39 35.36 3.08
C GLN A 492 -6.70 36.70 2.80
N GLU A 493 -7.17 37.77 3.40
CA GLU A 493 -6.59 39.11 3.28
C GLU A 493 -5.15 39.18 3.80
N GLN A 494 -4.86 38.36 4.82
CA GLN A 494 -3.52 38.21 5.38
C GLN A 494 -3.05 36.78 5.27
N GLN A 495 -1.80 36.59 4.87
CA GLN A 495 -1.20 35.26 4.83
C GLN A 495 -1.00 34.72 6.25
N PRO A 496 -1.37 33.46 6.52
CA PRO A 496 -1.17 32.86 7.84
C PRO A 496 0.32 32.75 8.18
N LYS A 497 0.67 33.04 9.43
CA LYS A 497 2.03 32.88 9.96
C LYS A 497 2.28 31.43 10.41
N HIS A 498 3.52 31.03 10.46
CA HIS A 498 3.96 29.73 11.01
C HIS A 498 3.33 28.49 10.37
N GLY A 499 2.94 28.55 9.10
CA GLY A 499 2.33 27.38 8.41
C GLY A 499 0.88 27.08 8.82
N ALA A 500 0.22 27.98 9.57
CA ALA A 500 -1.18 27.86 9.92
C ALA A 500 -2.07 27.87 8.69
N SER A 501 -3.21 27.16 8.74
CA SER A 501 -4.19 27.14 7.65
C SER A 501 -5.00 28.44 7.58
N LEU A 502 -5.33 29.03 8.75
CA LEU A 502 -6.08 30.28 8.86
C LEU A 502 -5.29 31.34 9.61
N SER A 503 -5.35 32.57 9.13
CA SER A 503 -4.73 33.73 9.77
C SER A 503 -5.49 34.17 11.01
N ASP A 504 -4.83 34.94 11.90
CA ASP A 504 -5.45 35.49 13.11
C ASP A 504 -6.60 36.43 12.77
N ASP A 505 -6.50 37.18 11.68
CA ASP A 505 -7.59 37.99 11.16
C ASP A 505 -8.80 37.16 10.77
N THR A 506 -8.59 36.15 9.93
CA THR A 506 -9.67 35.28 9.47
C THR A 506 -10.35 34.53 10.63
N LEU A 507 -9.56 34.00 11.58
CA LEU A 507 -10.10 33.36 12.77
C LEU A 507 -10.89 34.34 13.65
N THR A 508 -10.42 35.58 13.83
CA THR A 508 -11.12 36.61 14.59
C THR A 508 -12.49 36.89 14.01
N ARG A 509 -12.56 37.18 12.70
CA ARG A 509 -13.79 37.43 11.97
C ARG A 509 -14.74 36.24 12.00
N LEU A 510 -14.19 35.03 11.83
CA LEU A 510 -14.94 33.79 11.90
C LEU A 510 -15.61 33.62 13.28
N PHE A 511 -14.84 33.74 14.36
CA PHE A 511 -15.40 33.62 15.71
C PHE A 511 -16.41 34.72 16.03
N GLU A 512 -16.21 35.95 15.57
CA GLU A 512 -17.20 37.04 15.70
C GLU A 512 -18.55 36.62 15.09
N LYS A 513 -18.54 36.05 13.86
CA LYS A 513 -19.75 35.56 13.17
C LYS A 513 -20.34 34.32 13.85
N LEU A 514 -19.50 33.38 14.32
CA LEU A 514 -19.99 32.18 15.00
C LEU A 514 -20.70 32.48 16.32
N GLN A 515 -20.33 33.54 17.02
CA GLN A 515 -21.03 33.96 18.24
C GLN A 515 -22.51 34.35 17.99
N GLU A 516 -22.84 34.83 16.76
CA GLU A 516 -24.22 35.16 16.40
C GLU A 516 -25.12 33.88 16.39
N TYR A 517 -24.53 32.69 16.27
CA TYR A 517 -25.23 31.40 16.29
C TYR A 517 -25.39 30.82 17.70
N GLU A 518 -24.93 31.54 18.72
CA GLU A 518 -25.04 31.11 20.12
C GLU A 518 -24.62 29.64 20.33
N PRO A 519 -23.39 29.25 19.92
CA PRO A 519 -22.98 27.86 19.96
C PRO A 519 -22.90 27.32 21.39
N ILE A 520 -23.39 26.09 21.60
CA ILE A 520 -23.21 25.43 22.91
C ILE A 520 -21.73 25.18 23.16
N THR A 521 -21.04 24.67 22.14
CA THR A 521 -19.58 24.48 22.21
C THR A 521 -18.98 24.56 20.80
N ILE A 522 -17.70 24.95 20.74
CA ILE A 522 -16.90 25.02 19.52
C ILE A 522 -15.69 24.13 19.69
N GLY A 523 -15.47 23.23 18.75
CA GLY A 523 -14.24 22.45 18.59
C GLY A 523 -13.40 23.01 17.46
N LEU A 524 -12.21 23.50 17.78
CA LEU A 524 -11.25 23.99 16.80
C LEU A 524 -10.29 22.84 16.46
N ASP A 525 -10.55 22.15 15.35
CA ASP A 525 -9.75 21.04 14.82
C ASP A 525 -8.66 21.57 13.87
N ILE A 526 -7.87 22.51 14.37
CA ILE A 526 -6.76 23.16 13.68
C ILE A 526 -5.58 23.25 14.64
N TYR A 527 -4.43 22.73 14.26
CA TYR A 527 -3.20 22.85 15.05
C TYR A 527 -2.69 24.28 15.06
N ARG A 528 -2.34 24.77 16.26
CA ARG A 528 -1.81 26.09 16.50
C ARG A 528 -0.87 26.09 17.71
N ASP A 529 0.43 26.05 17.48
CA ASP A 529 1.49 25.96 18.50
C ASP A 529 2.24 27.29 18.73
N PHE A 530 1.64 28.40 18.32
CA PHE A 530 2.19 29.75 18.45
C PHE A 530 1.15 30.70 19.04
N PRO A 531 1.61 31.79 19.75
CA PRO A 531 0.72 32.73 20.39
C PRO A 531 -0.07 33.57 19.38
N VAL A 532 -1.24 34.06 19.81
CA VAL A 532 -2.02 35.03 19.04
C VAL A 532 -1.19 36.31 18.81
N ASP A 533 -1.22 36.85 17.61
CA ASP A 533 -0.60 38.13 17.30
C ASP A 533 -1.24 39.26 18.19
N PRO A 534 -0.44 40.08 18.90
CA PRO A 534 -0.95 41.17 19.72
C PRO A 534 -1.87 42.13 18.98
N ALA A 535 -1.85 42.17 17.65
CA ALA A 535 -2.76 42.97 16.85
C ALA A 535 -4.22 42.44 16.89
N TYR A 536 -4.44 41.18 17.33
CA TYR A 536 -5.76 40.54 17.38
C TYR A 536 -6.19 40.12 18.78
N PRO A 537 -6.31 41.03 19.77
CA PRO A 537 -6.59 40.68 21.17
C PRO A 537 -7.98 40.04 21.35
N LYS A 538 -8.91 40.26 20.43
CA LYS A 538 -10.22 39.60 20.42
C LYS A 538 -10.09 38.10 20.22
N LEU A 539 -9.16 37.64 19.35
CA LEU A 539 -8.94 36.24 19.11
C LEU A 539 -8.52 35.51 20.37
N ALA A 540 -7.57 36.08 21.12
CA ALA A 540 -7.14 35.56 22.42
C ALA A 540 -8.34 35.42 23.38
N THR A 541 -9.25 36.41 23.39
CA THR A 541 -10.48 36.36 24.20
C THR A 541 -11.40 35.22 23.76
N TYR A 542 -11.58 35.00 22.45
CA TYR A 542 -12.42 33.92 21.94
C TYR A 542 -11.81 32.53 22.25
N LEU A 543 -10.51 32.36 22.05
CA LEU A 543 -9.81 31.12 22.38
C LEU A 543 -9.87 30.81 23.89
N GLY A 544 -9.90 31.82 24.76
CA GLY A 544 -10.04 31.67 26.22
C GLY A 544 -11.45 31.31 26.70
N GLN A 545 -12.47 31.28 25.84
CA GLN A 545 -13.86 31.00 26.24
C GLN A 545 -14.04 29.59 26.82
N LYS A 546 -15.00 29.47 27.77
CA LYS A 546 -15.27 28.20 28.46
C LYS A 546 -15.86 27.10 27.56
N ASN A 547 -16.49 27.47 26.48
CA ASN A 547 -17.14 26.54 25.53
C ASN A 547 -16.30 26.27 24.27
N LEU A 548 -15.04 26.74 24.23
CA LEU A 548 -14.14 26.48 23.11
C LEU A 548 -13.10 25.44 23.52
N PHE A 549 -12.92 24.43 22.65
CA PHE A 549 -11.96 23.36 22.78
C PHE A 549 -10.98 23.40 21.61
N GLY A 550 -9.69 23.27 21.88
CA GLY A 550 -8.66 23.19 20.87
C GLY A 550 -7.88 21.88 20.93
N ILE A 551 -7.03 21.67 19.96
CA ILE A 551 -6.27 20.43 19.81
C ILE A 551 -4.77 20.64 19.94
N CYS A 552 -4.08 19.59 20.38
CA CYS A 552 -2.66 19.38 20.24
C CYS A 552 -2.43 18.00 19.61
N LYS A 553 -1.22 17.69 19.16
CA LYS A 553 -0.87 16.39 18.60
C LYS A 553 0.03 15.64 19.55
N VAL A 554 -0.37 14.43 19.91
CA VAL A 554 0.43 13.52 20.73
C VAL A 554 1.56 12.97 19.87
N LYS A 555 2.76 12.84 20.46
CA LYS A 555 3.87 12.17 19.78
C LYS A 555 3.49 10.72 19.44
N ASP A 556 3.80 10.28 18.26
CA ASP A 556 3.65 8.89 17.84
C ASP A 556 4.99 8.36 17.33
N ALA A 557 5.77 7.81 18.26
CA ALA A 557 7.07 7.23 17.93
C ALA A 557 6.99 6.10 16.89
N LYS A 558 5.86 5.37 16.81
CA LYS A 558 5.63 4.32 15.80
C LYS A 558 5.36 4.90 14.41
N ALA A 559 4.70 6.07 14.36
CA ALA A 559 4.47 6.81 13.12
C ALA A 559 5.61 7.76 12.77
N GLY A 560 6.65 7.85 13.61
CA GLY A 560 7.80 8.69 13.37
C GLY A 560 7.68 10.13 13.84
N ASP A 561 6.61 10.47 14.56
CA ASP A 561 6.44 11.76 15.21
C ASP A 561 7.03 11.70 16.62
N THR A 562 8.23 12.25 16.78
CA THR A 562 8.97 12.21 18.07
C THR A 562 8.68 13.39 18.97
N GLU A 563 8.03 14.45 18.47
CA GLU A 563 7.88 15.69 19.21
C GLU A 563 6.43 16.10 19.52
N GLY A 564 5.46 15.66 18.71
CA GLY A 564 4.08 16.14 18.82
C GLY A 564 3.93 17.64 18.48
N ILE A 565 2.74 18.21 18.67
CA ILE A 565 2.44 19.64 18.46
C ILE A 565 1.86 20.20 19.74
N SER A 566 2.42 21.31 20.22
CA SER A 566 1.95 22.02 21.42
C SER A 566 0.52 22.55 21.25
N PRO A 567 -0.25 22.63 22.33
CA PRO A 567 -1.57 23.25 22.30
C PRO A 567 -1.50 24.77 22.13
N PRO A 568 -2.60 25.42 21.67
CA PRO A 568 -2.72 26.86 21.68
C PRO A 568 -2.57 27.44 23.11
N LEU A 569 -1.75 28.46 23.25
CA LEU A 569 -1.39 29.04 24.58
C LEU A 569 -2.58 29.72 25.28
N GLU A 570 -3.53 30.22 24.50
CA GLU A 570 -4.70 30.97 25.00
C GLU A 570 -5.82 30.08 25.49
N ILE A 571 -5.78 28.79 25.12
CA ILE A 571 -6.80 27.81 25.52
C ILE A 571 -6.40 27.21 26.88
N ARG A 572 -7.36 27.15 27.77
CA ARG A 572 -7.16 26.59 29.10
C ARG A 572 -6.80 25.10 29.05
N PRO A 573 -5.92 24.61 29.94
CA PRO A 573 -5.51 23.18 29.91
C PRO A 573 -6.65 22.16 29.98
N ASP A 574 -7.76 22.50 30.67
CA ASP A 574 -8.95 21.67 30.81
C ASP A 574 -9.79 21.61 29.51
N ARG A 575 -9.45 22.41 28.49
CA ARG A 575 -10.11 22.51 27.19
C ARG A 575 -9.23 22.04 26.04
N ILE A 576 -8.06 21.49 26.35
CA ILE A 576 -7.15 20.95 25.37
C ILE A 576 -7.44 19.46 25.18
N SER A 577 -7.49 19.06 23.92
CA SER A 577 -7.76 17.70 23.48
C SER A 577 -6.74 17.27 22.42
N PHE A 578 -6.78 16.02 22.03
CA PHE A 578 -6.10 15.54 20.82
C PHE A 578 -7.14 15.17 19.76
N SER A 579 -6.76 15.20 18.48
CA SER A 579 -7.61 14.75 17.37
C SER A 579 -7.05 13.54 16.62
N ASP A 580 -6.03 12.91 17.18
CA ASP A 580 -5.37 11.75 16.58
C ASP A 580 -6.35 10.60 16.35
N ALA A 581 -6.19 9.91 15.20
CA ALA A 581 -7.00 8.79 14.80
C ALA A 581 -6.10 7.58 14.46
N LEU A 582 -6.59 6.37 14.77
CA LEU A 582 -5.86 5.11 14.58
C LEU A 582 -6.47 4.31 13.42
N PRO A 583 -5.98 4.47 12.19
CA PRO A 583 -6.45 3.68 11.06
C PRO A 583 -5.97 2.23 11.16
N ASP A 584 -6.76 1.31 10.60
CA ASP A 584 -6.38 -0.08 10.41
C ASP A 584 -5.39 -0.25 9.25
N GLN A 585 -4.87 -1.46 9.06
CA GLN A 585 -4.09 -1.79 7.87
C GLN A 585 -4.90 -1.45 6.60
N GLY A 586 -4.29 -0.71 5.67
CA GLY A 586 -4.97 -0.18 4.49
C GLY A 586 -5.55 1.22 4.66
N GLY A 587 -5.34 1.87 5.82
CA GLY A 587 -5.68 3.28 6.05
C GLY A 587 -7.17 3.55 6.32
N ILE A 588 -7.99 2.51 6.52
CA ILE A 588 -9.43 2.66 6.79
C ILE A 588 -9.64 2.87 8.29
N LEU A 589 -10.38 3.94 8.64
CA LEU A 589 -10.69 4.27 10.02
C LEU A 589 -11.99 3.59 10.45
N ARG A 590 -11.87 2.59 11.35
CA ARG A 590 -13.00 1.84 11.92
C ARG A 590 -13.10 1.98 13.44
N ARG A 591 -12.13 2.65 14.07
CA ARG A 591 -11.99 2.76 15.52
C ARG A 591 -11.98 4.22 15.94
N HIS A 592 -12.53 4.50 17.11
CA HIS A 592 -12.53 5.81 17.76
C HIS A 592 -11.69 5.73 19.04
N LEU A 593 -10.58 6.45 19.05
CA LEU A 593 -9.75 6.63 20.24
C LEU A 593 -10.38 7.70 21.13
N LEU A 594 -10.93 7.30 22.26
CA LEU A 594 -11.62 8.19 23.20
C LEU A 594 -10.64 8.92 24.11
N SER A 595 -9.68 8.17 24.70
CA SER A 595 -8.70 8.74 25.63
C SER A 595 -7.44 7.90 25.70
N LEU A 596 -6.36 8.52 26.18
CA LEU A 596 -5.08 7.89 26.47
C LEU A 596 -4.96 7.64 27.99
N ASP A 597 -4.41 6.48 28.38
CA ASP A 597 -4.34 6.10 29.79
C ASP A 597 -3.31 6.92 30.58
N SER A 598 -2.17 7.23 29.97
CA SER A 598 -1.10 8.04 30.59
C SER A 598 -0.37 8.81 29.50
N PRO A 599 -0.66 10.09 29.29
CA PRO A 599 0.15 10.91 28.42
C PRO A 599 1.57 11.02 28.99
N ASP A 600 2.57 10.94 28.14
CA ASP A 600 3.93 11.18 28.53
C ASP A 600 4.08 12.66 28.93
N LEU A 601 4.43 12.92 30.17
CA LEU A 601 4.59 14.28 30.69
C LEU A 601 5.72 15.05 30.02
N THR A 602 6.58 14.38 29.27
CA THR A 602 7.64 15.00 28.46
C THR A 602 7.17 15.37 27.07
N ASP A 603 5.93 14.99 26.69
CA ASP A 603 5.34 15.32 25.40
C ASP A 603 4.88 16.78 25.38
N LYS A 604 4.93 17.41 24.22
CA LYS A 604 4.37 18.73 23.96
C LYS A 604 2.85 18.76 24.11
N CYS A 605 2.18 17.62 23.88
CA CYS A 605 0.75 17.43 24.04
C CYS A 605 0.46 16.46 25.20
N THR A 606 -0.03 16.96 26.30
CA THR A 606 -0.42 16.18 27.48
C THR A 606 -1.92 15.94 27.57
N ALA A 607 -2.67 16.15 26.49
CA ALA A 607 -4.11 15.93 26.45
C ALA A 607 -4.45 14.45 26.66
N LYS A 608 -5.42 14.17 27.54
CA LYS A 608 -5.87 12.81 27.84
C LYS A 608 -7.03 12.36 26.97
N ASN A 609 -7.86 13.28 26.52
CA ASN A 609 -9.13 12.99 25.86
C ASN A 609 -9.14 13.51 24.42
N ASN A 610 -9.83 12.76 23.56
CA ASN A 610 -10.09 13.17 22.19
C ASN A 610 -11.08 14.35 22.14
N LEU A 611 -10.94 15.21 21.11
CA LEU A 611 -11.81 16.36 20.89
C LEU A 611 -13.29 15.98 20.87
N SER A 612 -13.64 14.92 20.14
CA SER A 612 -15.02 14.45 20.03
C SER A 612 -15.62 14.02 21.37
N LEU A 613 -14.83 13.38 22.22
CA LEU A 613 -15.29 12.98 23.55
C LEU A 613 -15.58 14.20 24.42
N LEU A 614 -14.65 15.19 24.47
CA LEU A 614 -14.82 16.38 25.27
C LEU A 614 -16.03 17.21 24.83
N LEU A 615 -16.23 17.37 23.52
CA LEU A 615 -17.39 18.10 22.97
C LEU A 615 -18.71 17.40 23.34
N ALA A 616 -18.76 16.05 23.20
CA ALA A 616 -19.95 15.27 23.55
C ALA A 616 -20.26 15.37 25.06
N LEU A 617 -19.26 15.20 25.91
CA LEU A 617 -19.44 15.28 27.36
C LEU A 617 -19.83 16.70 27.83
N TYR A 618 -19.24 17.73 27.22
CA TYR A 618 -19.62 19.11 27.51
C TYR A 618 -21.08 19.40 27.15
N TYR A 619 -21.52 18.93 25.97
CA TYR A 619 -22.91 19.05 25.55
C TYR A 619 -23.88 18.31 26.48
N LEU A 620 -23.53 17.07 26.85
CA LEU A 620 -24.36 16.24 27.74
C LEU A 620 -24.43 16.82 29.17
N HIS A 621 -23.32 17.34 29.68
CA HIS A 621 -23.29 18.04 30.97
C HIS A 621 -24.22 19.26 30.98
N GLY A 622 -24.25 20.03 29.87
CA GLY A 622 -25.21 21.15 29.73
C GLY A 622 -26.69 20.70 29.70
N LYS A 623 -26.96 19.40 29.48
CA LYS A 623 -28.30 18.78 29.61
C LYS A 623 -28.55 18.13 30.94
N GLY A 624 -27.64 18.27 31.93
CA GLY A 624 -27.75 17.69 33.26
C GLY A 624 -27.48 16.17 33.31
N ILE A 625 -26.79 15.63 32.26
CA ILE A 625 -26.43 14.23 32.18
C ILE A 625 -25.06 14.01 32.83
N GLU A 626 -25.00 13.06 33.76
CA GLU A 626 -23.79 12.71 34.47
C GLU A 626 -23.04 11.57 33.75
N TRP A 627 -21.73 11.53 33.98
CA TRP A 627 -20.85 10.50 33.45
C TRP A 627 -19.70 10.22 34.42
N GLY A 628 -19.08 9.05 34.30
CA GLY A 628 -17.96 8.67 35.15
C GLY A 628 -17.33 7.34 34.70
N TYR A 629 -16.41 6.85 35.52
CA TYR A 629 -15.69 5.61 35.22
C TYR A 629 -16.06 4.52 36.21
N THR A 630 -16.16 3.27 35.76
CA THR A 630 -16.65 2.11 36.53
C THR A 630 -15.69 1.63 37.62
N SER A 631 -14.40 1.94 37.57
CA SER A 631 -13.37 1.43 38.49
C SER A 631 -12.24 2.45 38.70
N ASN A 632 -11.62 2.42 39.89
CA ASN A 632 -10.44 3.23 40.20
C ASN A 632 -9.11 2.62 39.69
N GLN A 633 -9.12 1.44 39.07
CA GLN A 633 -7.92 0.80 38.51
C GLN A 633 -7.79 1.14 37.02
N ALA A 634 -6.67 1.72 36.64
CA ALA A 634 -6.43 2.27 35.29
C ALA A 634 -6.63 1.27 34.12
N SER A 635 -6.42 -0.01 34.35
CA SER A 635 -6.43 -1.04 33.29
C SER A 635 -7.80 -1.56 32.84
N ASN A 636 -8.91 -1.23 33.58
CA ASN A 636 -10.27 -1.76 33.29
C ASN A 636 -11.39 -0.74 33.54
N GLN A 637 -11.12 0.54 33.27
CA GLN A 637 -12.11 1.60 33.44
C GLN A 637 -12.99 1.70 32.20
N GLU A 638 -14.27 1.36 32.30
CA GLU A 638 -15.26 1.66 31.27
C GLU A 638 -15.91 3.02 31.56
N LEU A 639 -16.08 3.85 30.53
CA LEU A 639 -16.80 5.11 30.65
C LEU A 639 -18.30 4.84 30.60
N TRP A 640 -19.01 5.23 31.64
CA TRP A 640 -20.46 5.19 31.69
C TRP A 640 -21.04 6.61 31.58
N ILE A 641 -22.21 6.71 30.97
CA ILE A 641 -22.95 7.95 30.77
C ILE A 641 -24.40 7.65 31.11
N ASP A 642 -25.00 8.36 32.07
CA ASP A 642 -26.40 8.22 32.39
C ASP A 642 -27.27 8.79 31.28
N ALA A 643 -28.43 8.18 31.06
CA ALA A 643 -29.42 8.57 30.08
C ALA A 643 -30.81 8.66 30.71
N PRO A 644 -31.07 9.64 31.57
CA PRO A 644 -32.27 9.70 32.40
C PRO A 644 -33.58 9.82 31.61
N ASP A 645 -33.52 10.47 30.43
CA ASP A 645 -34.71 10.72 29.58
C ASP A 645 -35.17 9.49 28.78
N LEU A 646 -34.37 8.42 28.72
CA LEU A 646 -34.73 7.19 27.98
C LEU A 646 -35.54 6.19 28.78
N GLY A 647 -36.10 6.62 29.93
CA GLY A 647 -36.99 5.85 30.81
C GLY A 647 -36.25 4.77 31.62
N LYS A 648 -36.33 4.86 32.98
CA LYS A 648 -35.76 3.94 33.95
C LYS A 648 -34.20 3.84 33.94
N GLY A 649 -33.49 4.93 34.28
CA GLY A 649 -32.09 4.85 34.69
C GLY A 649 -31.18 4.07 33.73
N LYS A 650 -31.28 4.28 32.42
CA LYS A 650 -30.48 3.58 31.42
C LYS A 650 -29.10 4.23 31.37
N THR A 651 -28.10 3.44 31.69
CA THR A 651 -26.71 3.85 31.59
C THR A 651 -26.09 3.29 30.29
N VAL A 652 -25.49 4.15 29.50
CA VAL A 652 -24.72 3.77 28.28
C VAL A 652 -23.28 3.54 28.69
N VAL A 653 -22.76 2.35 28.47
CA VAL A 653 -21.37 2.00 28.76
C VAL A 653 -20.58 1.92 27.46
N LEU A 654 -19.51 2.71 27.37
CA LEU A 654 -18.57 2.69 26.24
C LEU A 654 -17.52 1.59 26.48
N LYS A 655 -17.82 0.38 25.98
CA LYS A 655 -16.95 -0.80 26.18
C LYS A 655 -15.66 -0.65 25.36
N GLN A 656 -14.54 -0.79 26.07
CA GLN A 656 -13.22 -0.74 25.45
C GLN A 656 -12.96 -1.96 24.56
N LEU A 657 -12.30 -1.71 23.41
CA LEU A 657 -11.76 -2.76 22.55
C LEU A 657 -10.58 -3.47 23.22
N ASN A 658 -10.45 -4.76 22.95
CA ASN A 658 -9.24 -5.53 23.22
C ASN A 658 -8.58 -5.96 21.89
N SER A 659 -7.37 -6.50 21.95
CA SER A 659 -6.59 -6.84 20.77
C SER A 659 -7.23 -7.90 19.86
N TYR A 660 -8.28 -8.60 20.31
CA TYR A 660 -8.98 -9.67 19.59
C TYR A 660 -10.47 -9.40 19.43
N THR A 661 -10.89 -8.14 19.48
CA THR A 661 -12.31 -7.77 19.38
C THR A 661 -12.84 -8.04 17.97
N GLY A 662 -13.89 -8.85 17.83
CA GLY A 662 -14.55 -9.13 16.54
C GLY A 662 -13.62 -9.78 15.54
N GLY A 663 -13.47 -9.18 14.37
CA GLY A 663 -12.58 -9.67 13.29
C GLY A 663 -11.10 -9.35 13.47
N TYR A 664 -10.71 -8.57 14.47
CA TYR A 664 -9.31 -8.17 14.68
C TYR A 664 -8.44 -9.27 15.25
N HIS A 665 -7.17 -9.28 14.83
CA HIS A 665 -6.13 -10.14 15.38
C HIS A 665 -4.92 -9.29 15.81
N ARG A 666 -4.66 -9.23 17.13
CA ARG A 666 -3.56 -8.44 17.71
C ARG A 666 -3.57 -6.96 17.34
N VAL A 667 -4.76 -6.36 17.20
CA VAL A 667 -4.85 -4.93 16.95
C VAL A 667 -4.24 -4.13 18.12
N ASP A 668 -3.60 -3.01 17.83
CA ASP A 668 -3.14 -2.10 18.88
C ASP A 668 -4.34 -1.47 19.59
N ALA A 669 -4.62 -1.93 20.80
CA ALA A 669 -5.72 -1.49 21.65
C ALA A 669 -5.26 -0.54 22.76
N ALA A 670 -4.07 0.11 22.61
CA ALA A 670 -3.57 1.10 23.55
C ALA A 670 -4.52 2.30 23.67
N GLY A 671 -4.69 2.82 24.88
CA GLY A 671 -5.72 3.83 25.17
C GLY A 671 -7.14 3.26 25.16
N ARG A 672 -8.14 4.08 25.36
CA ARG A 672 -9.53 3.67 25.29
C ARG A 672 -10.08 3.83 23.90
N GLN A 673 -10.37 2.72 23.26
CA GLN A 673 -10.87 2.66 21.90
C GLN A 673 -12.22 1.96 21.84
N ILE A 674 -13.10 2.42 20.98
CA ILE A 674 -14.37 1.76 20.65
C ILE A 674 -14.48 1.62 19.13
N LEU A 675 -15.37 0.75 18.65
CA LEU A 675 -15.71 0.69 17.23
C LEU A 675 -16.45 1.96 16.82
N LEU A 676 -16.12 2.51 15.67
CA LEU A 676 -16.75 3.72 15.14
C LEU A 676 -18.00 3.37 14.33
N ASN A 677 -19.16 3.65 14.89
CA ASN A 677 -20.45 3.47 14.24
C ASN A 677 -20.82 4.71 13.41
N TYR A 678 -20.32 4.78 12.17
CA TYR A 678 -20.68 5.84 11.25
C TYR A 678 -22.20 5.93 11.06
N ARG A 679 -22.77 7.14 10.96
CA ARG A 679 -24.11 7.28 10.41
C ARG A 679 -24.08 6.89 8.95
N SER A 680 -25.04 6.07 8.55
CA SER A 680 -25.14 5.58 7.17
C SER A 680 -25.71 6.68 6.27
N HIS A 681 -24.90 7.13 5.32
CA HIS A 681 -25.25 8.05 4.25
C HIS A 681 -24.54 7.64 2.97
N ARG A 682 -25.03 8.10 1.84
CA ARG A 682 -24.35 7.93 0.54
C ARG A 682 -22.94 8.50 0.56
N SER A 683 -22.71 9.54 1.37
CA SER A 683 -21.40 10.10 1.65
C SER A 683 -21.25 10.34 3.15
N PRO A 684 -20.12 9.94 3.77
CA PRO A 684 -19.82 10.28 5.16
C PRO A 684 -19.86 11.78 5.45
N GLU A 685 -19.65 12.63 4.43
CA GLU A 685 -19.70 14.08 4.56
C GLU A 685 -21.10 14.63 4.89
N ASP A 686 -22.13 13.82 4.70
CA ASP A 686 -23.53 14.20 4.95
C ASP A 686 -23.95 14.02 6.42
N ILE A 687 -23.02 13.78 7.34
CA ILE A 687 -23.29 13.58 8.78
C ILE A 687 -24.06 14.77 9.42
N ALA A 688 -23.75 15.99 9.01
CA ALA A 688 -24.34 17.22 9.54
C ALA A 688 -24.44 18.29 8.46
N LEU A 689 -25.02 19.44 8.80
CA LEU A 689 -24.93 20.61 7.95
C LEU A 689 -23.47 21.06 7.88
N THR A 690 -23.00 21.26 6.65
CA THR A 690 -21.62 21.68 6.37
C THR A 690 -21.65 23.00 5.62
N VAL A 691 -20.79 23.94 6.03
CA VAL A 691 -20.62 25.27 5.42
C VAL A 691 -19.11 25.56 5.30
N SER A 692 -18.70 26.43 4.36
CA SER A 692 -17.32 26.89 4.29
C SER A 692 -17.08 28.09 5.22
N VAL A 693 -15.80 28.38 5.51
CA VAL A 693 -15.40 29.61 6.21
C VAL A 693 -15.85 30.82 5.40
N GLY A 694 -15.68 30.79 4.06
CA GLY A 694 -16.12 31.84 3.15
C GLY A 694 -17.60 32.11 3.21
N ASP A 695 -18.45 31.05 3.21
CA ASP A 695 -19.93 31.19 3.32
C ASP A 695 -20.34 31.97 4.58
N ILE A 696 -19.61 31.78 5.70
CA ILE A 696 -19.88 32.48 6.94
C ILE A 696 -19.40 33.92 6.89
N LEU A 697 -18.16 34.14 6.41
CA LEU A 697 -17.55 35.45 6.36
C LEU A 697 -18.23 36.41 5.38
N ASN A 698 -18.73 35.88 4.26
CA ASN A 698 -19.44 36.62 3.22
C ASN A 698 -20.94 36.73 3.45
N ASP A 699 -21.47 36.23 4.59
CA ASP A 699 -22.90 36.21 4.91
C ASP A 699 -23.78 35.49 3.85
N GLU A 700 -23.20 34.48 3.15
CA GLU A 700 -23.89 33.72 2.09
C GLU A 700 -24.92 32.71 2.63
N ILE A 701 -24.97 32.52 3.96
CA ILE A 701 -25.98 31.66 4.60
C ILE A 701 -27.31 32.37 4.67
N PRO A 702 -28.37 31.84 4.04
CA PRO A 702 -29.72 32.45 4.06
C PRO A 702 -30.23 32.65 5.48
N ALA A 703 -30.90 33.78 5.76
CA ALA A 703 -31.37 34.14 7.10
C ALA A 703 -32.27 33.08 7.74
N GLN A 704 -33.10 32.39 6.95
CA GLN A 704 -33.93 31.27 7.40
C GLN A 704 -33.09 30.07 7.93
N ARG A 705 -31.92 29.83 7.34
CA ARG A 705 -30.99 28.79 7.83
C ARG A 705 -30.18 29.25 9.05
N ARG A 706 -29.88 30.55 9.17
CA ARG A 706 -29.13 31.08 10.35
C ARG A 706 -29.83 30.78 11.66
N SER A 707 -31.16 30.93 11.70
CA SER A 707 -31.95 30.61 12.90
C SER A 707 -31.89 29.13 13.28
N GLN A 708 -31.69 28.25 12.31
CA GLN A 708 -31.53 26.80 12.53
C GLN A 708 -30.12 26.42 13.04
N LEU A 709 -29.16 27.34 12.98
CA LEU A 709 -27.78 27.08 13.41
C LEU A 709 -27.55 27.37 14.92
N LYS A 710 -28.51 28.02 15.57
CA LYS A 710 -28.41 28.36 17.01
C LYS A 710 -28.37 27.11 17.89
N GLY A 711 -27.55 27.17 18.92
CA GLY A 711 -27.47 26.13 19.94
C GLY A 711 -26.86 24.81 19.50
N ARG A 712 -26.01 24.83 18.47
CA ARG A 712 -25.31 23.64 17.94
C ARG A 712 -23.90 23.48 18.53
N ILE A 713 -23.35 22.29 18.37
CA ILE A 713 -21.93 22.02 18.48
C ILE A 713 -21.31 22.39 17.14
N ILE A 714 -20.34 23.29 17.14
CA ILE A 714 -19.65 23.72 15.92
C ILE A 714 -18.28 23.08 15.88
N LEU A 715 -17.97 22.39 14.79
CA LEU A 715 -16.64 21.84 14.50
C LEU A 715 -16.00 22.68 13.39
N VAL A 716 -14.87 23.31 13.68
CA VAL A 716 -14.11 24.09 12.70
C VAL A 716 -12.84 23.35 12.37
N GLY A 717 -12.62 23.02 11.10
CA GLY A 717 -11.44 22.29 10.69
C GLY A 717 -11.12 22.46 9.21
N VAL A 718 -9.94 22.02 8.82
CA VAL A 718 -9.46 22.14 7.45
C VAL A 718 -10.06 21.05 6.57
N ALA A 719 -10.63 21.43 5.43
CA ALA A 719 -11.04 20.55 4.36
C ALA A 719 -10.44 21.08 3.05
N GLY A 720 -9.12 21.08 2.98
CA GLY A 720 -8.35 21.53 1.82
C GLY A 720 -8.52 20.59 0.61
N ALA A 721 -8.09 21.05 -0.57
CA ALA A 721 -8.04 20.19 -1.75
C ALA A 721 -7.33 18.89 -1.41
N ILE A 722 -7.80 17.85 -2.02
CA ILE A 722 -7.44 16.42 -1.88
C ILE A 722 -5.94 16.16 -1.63
N ASN A 723 -5.08 17.16 -1.74
CA ASN A 723 -3.65 17.05 -1.91
C ASN A 723 -2.78 17.63 -0.78
N THR A 724 -3.32 18.30 0.23
CA THR A 724 -2.47 19.10 1.16
C THR A 724 -2.66 18.82 2.64
N SER A 725 -3.64 18.07 3.10
CA SER A 725 -3.78 17.74 4.51
C SER A 725 -3.61 16.25 4.78
N SER A 726 -2.78 15.93 5.76
CA SER A 726 -2.66 14.59 6.34
C SER A 726 -3.96 14.12 7.02
N ASP A 727 -4.96 14.99 7.15
CA ASP A 727 -6.20 14.78 7.88
C ASP A 727 -7.36 14.36 6.96
N TYR A 728 -7.10 13.41 6.06
CA TYR A 728 -8.10 12.78 5.21
C TYR A 728 -8.07 11.27 5.35
N TRP A 729 -9.20 10.68 5.71
CA TRP A 729 -9.32 9.29 6.11
C TRP A 729 -10.17 8.48 5.13
N LEU A 730 -9.75 7.24 4.87
CA LEU A 730 -10.63 6.24 4.29
C LEU A 730 -11.59 5.74 5.37
N THR A 731 -12.84 5.50 4.98
CA THR A 731 -13.89 5.00 5.85
C THR A 731 -14.45 3.70 5.28
N PRO A 732 -15.23 2.92 6.04
CA PRO A 732 -15.97 1.77 5.49
C PRO A 732 -16.82 2.11 4.25
N TYR A 733 -17.24 3.37 4.09
CA TYR A 733 -18.03 3.87 2.96
C TYR A 733 -17.20 4.33 1.76
N SER A 734 -15.89 4.36 1.86
CA SER A 734 -15.01 4.69 0.73
C SER A 734 -15.11 3.60 -0.34
N PRO A 735 -15.22 3.95 -1.65
CA PRO A 735 -15.36 2.96 -2.71
C PRO A 735 -14.16 2.02 -2.80
N SER A 736 -14.43 0.75 -3.13
CA SER A 736 -13.39 -0.30 -3.24
C SER A 736 -12.56 -0.19 -4.52
N GLN A 737 -12.94 0.66 -5.47
CA GLN A 737 -12.24 0.82 -6.75
C GLN A 737 -11.25 1.98 -6.71
N PRO A 738 -10.04 1.84 -7.32
CA PRO A 738 -8.93 2.78 -7.18
C PRO A 738 -9.17 4.18 -7.78
N LEU A 739 -10.16 4.36 -8.65
CA LEU A 739 -10.33 5.57 -9.47
C LEU A 739 -10.96 6.77 -8.77
N SER A 740 -11.47 6.64 -7.55
CA SER A 740 -11.90 7.78 -6.74
C SER A 740 -12.00 7.39 -5.26
N HIS A 741 -10.90 7.20 -4.56
CA HIS A 741 -10.95 7.12 -3.11
C HIS A 741 -11.39 8.48 -2.56
N LYS A 742 -12.70 8.70 -2.46
CA LYS A 742 -13.25 9.83 -1.75
C LYS A 742 -12.88 9.67 -0.28
N ARG A 743 -11.84 10.37 0.14
CA ARG A 743 -11.42 10.41 1.54
C ARG A 743 -12.27 11.44 2.27
N THR A 744 -12.53 11.19 3.54
CA THR A 744 -13.34 12.06 4.40
C THR A 744 -12.42 12.95 5.23
N PRO A 745 -12.65 14.28 5.28
CA PRO A 745 -11.87 15.19 6.12
C PRO A 745 -11.96 14.82 7.61
N GLY A 746 -10.89 15.02 8.38
CA GLY A 746 -10.83 14.71 9.80
C GLY A 746 -11.90 15.41 10.63
N VAL A 747 -12.17 16.68 10.35
CA VAL A 747 -13.26 17.41 11.01
C VAL A 747 -14.64 16.76 10.83
N VAL A 748 -14.88 16.09 9.69
CA VAL A 748 -16.11 15.32 9.44
C VAL A 748 -16.09 14.02 10.25
N ILE A 749 -14.93 13.38 10.33
CA ILE A 749 -14.72 12.19 11.18
C ILE A 749 -14.99 12.53 12.65
N GLN A 750 -14.46 13.65 13.15
CA GLN A 750 -14.78 14.16 14.49
C GLN A 750 -16.30 14.35 14.66
N GLY A 751 -16.99 14.83 13.63
CA GLY A 751 -18.46 14.91 13.62
C GLY A 751 -19.14 13.56 13.83
N HIS A 752 -18.69 12.49 13.12
CA HIS A 752 -19.19 11.13 13.33
C HIS A 752 -18.89 10.61 14.74
N MET A 753 -17.71 10.89 15.27
CA MET A 753 -17.29 10.50 16.62
C MET A 753 -18.13 11.18 17.70
N VAL A 754 -18.44 12.47 17.56
CA VAL A 754 -19.36 13.20 18.45
C VAL A 754 -20.77 12.61 18.33
N SER A 755 -21.27 12.48 17.10
CA SER A 755 -22.64 12.01 16.82
C SER A 755 -22.90 10.61 17.39
N GLN A 756 -21.95 9.67 17.30
CA GLN A 756 -22.17 8.31 17.85
C GLN A 756 -22.38 8.34 19.37
N ILE A 757 -21.61 9.17 20.12
CA ILE A 757 -21.75 9.27 21.57
C ILE A 757 -23.09 9.91 21.93
N LEU A 758 -23.41 11.05 21.32
CA LEU A 758 -24.66 11.75 21.56
C LEU A 758 -25.89 10.92 21.22
N SER A 759 -25.84 10.22 20.10
CA SER A 759 -26.98 9.42 19.63
C SER A 759 -27.17 8.15 20.47
N ALA A 760 -26.09 7.58 20.99
CA ALA A 760 -26.19 6.45 21.92
C ALA A 760 -26.91 6.83 23.23
N VAL A 761 -26.66 8.04 23.70
CA VAL A 761 -27.21 8.53 24.96
C VAL A 761 -28.62 9.11 24.79
N LEU A 762 -28.83 9.93 23.75
CA LEU A 762 -30.06 10.71 23.55
C LEU A 762 -31.09 10.05 22.63
N ASP A 763 -30.64 9.34 21.61
CA ASP A 763 -31.50 8.78 20.54
C ASP A 763 -31.65 7.25 20.64
N ASN A 764 -31.06 6.61 21.66
CA ASN A 764 -31.00 5.15 21.81
C ASN A 764 -30.39 4.44 20.57
N ARG A 765 -29.52 5.11 19.80
CA ARG A 765 -28.83 4.51 18.66
C ARG A 765 -27.76 3.55 19.16
N PRO A 766 -27.73 2.27 18.71
CA PRO A 766 -26.78 1.31 19.24
C PRO A 766 -25.33 1.71 18.93
N LEU A 767 -24.43 1.52 19.91
CA LEU A 767 -23.00 1.44 19.66
C LEU A 767 -22.70 0.10 18.98
N LEU A 768 -21.60 0.02 18.24
CA LEU A 768 -21.15 -1.26 17.70
C LEU A 768 -20.68 -2.18 18.84
N TRP A 769 -21.11 -3.42 18.79
CA TRP A 769 -20.77 -4.44 19.76
C TRP A 769 -20.41 -5.76 19.08
N VAL A 770 -19.68 -6.62 19.77
CA VAL A 770 -19.26 -7.94 19.32
C VAL A 770 -19.62 -8.97 20.36
N TRP A 771 -19.74 -10.23 19.96
CA TRP A 771 -19.93 -11.34 20.87
C TRP A 771 -18.64 -11.65 21.66
N SER A 772 -18.80 -12.43 22.75
CA SER A 772 -17.67 -13.07 23.41
C SER A 772 -17.04 -14.12 22.50
N GLU A 773 -15.76 -14.40 22.67
CA GLU A 773 -15.05 -15.43 21.88
C GLU A 773 -15.76 -16.79 21.92
N SER A 774 -16.29 -17.20 23.09
CA SER A 774 -17.03 -18.46 23.24
C SER A 774 -18.31 -18.47 22.39
N THR A 775 -19.04 -17.37 22.34
CA THR A 775 -20.25 -17.24 21.51
C THR A 775 -19.93 -17.28 20.02
N GLU A 776 -18.85 -16.62 19.60
CA GLU A 776 -18.40 -16.66 18.21
C GLU A 776 -17.95 -18.07 17.79
N VAL A 777 -17.27 -18.81 18.67
CA VAL A 777 -16.88 -20.20 18.42
C VAL A 777 -18.12 -21.07 18.24
N LEU A 778 -19.15 -20.94 19.10
CA LEU A 778 -20.41 -21.66 18.97
C LEU A 778 -21.15 -21.32 17.68
N TRP A 779 -21.13 -20.06 17.26
CA TRP A 779 -21.72 -19.60 16.01
C TRP A 779 -21.03 -20.23 14.79
N ILE A 780 -19.71 -20.20 14.75
CA ILE A 780 -18.91 -20.80 13.65
C ILE A 780 -19.15 -22.31 13.62
N TRP A 781 -19.18 -22.99 14.79
CA TRP A 781 -19.45 -24.39 14.86
C TRP A 781 -20.88 -24.74 14.38
N GLY A 782 -21.88 -23.93 14.73
CA GLY A 782 -23.25 -24.09 14.24
C GLY A 782 -23.33 -24.13 12.71
N TRP A 783 -22.63 -23.20 12.02
CA TRP A 783 -22.57 -23.19 10.56
C TRP A 783 -21.76 -24.36 9.99
N SER A 784 -20.77 -24.86 10.70
CA SER A 784 -20.05 -26.07 10.35
C SER A 784 -20.99 -27.29 10.38
N VAL A 785 -21.88 -27.39 11.35
CA VAL A 785 -22.89 -28.44 11.42
C VAL A 785 -23.91 -28.33 10.27
N VAL A 786 -24.38 -27.11 9.96
CA VAL A 786 -25.28 -26.85 8.81
C VAL A 786 -24.65 -27.36 7.52
N GLY A 787 -23.39 -26.98 7.24
CA GLY A 787 -22.69 -27.44 6.06
C GLY A 787 -22.51 -28.97 6.03
N SER A 788 -22.20 -29.58 7.17
CA SER A 788 -22.08 -31.05 7.28
C SER A 788 -23.41 -31.77 6.98
N VAL A 789 -24.53 -31.20 7.44
CA VAL A 789 -25.86 -31.73 7.14
C VAL A 789 -26.18 -31.62 5.64
N ILE A 790 -25.91 -30.47 5.04
CA ILE A 790 -26.08 -30.29 3.59
C ILE A 790 -25.26 -31.32 2.81
N GLY A 791 -23.98 -31.48 3.17
CA GLY A 791 -23.09 -32.45 2.53
C GLY A 791 -23.54 -33.90 2.69
N LEU A 792 -24.04 -34.25 3.89
CA LEU A 792 -24.58 -35.59 4.17
C LEU A 792 -25.82 -35.87 3.32
N VAL A 793 -26.82 -34.99 3.36
CA VAL A 793 -28.09 -35.17 2.62
C VAL A 793 -27.86 -35.28 1.13
N MET A 794 -26.93 -34.49 0.59
CA MET A 794 -26.58 -34.50 -0.84
C MET A 794 -25.60 -35.61 -1.18
N GLY A 795 -24.86 -36.21 -0.25
CA GLY A 795 -23.85 -37.24 -0.50
C GLY A 795 -24.44 -38.64 -0.77
N PHE A 796 -25.68 -38.94 -0.32
CA PHE A 796 -26.30 -40.22 -0.55
C PHE A 796 -26.60 -40.51 -2.01
N PRO A 797 -26.18 -41.65 -2.58
CA PRO A 797 -26.41 -42.01 -3.97
C PRO A 797 -27.86 -42.44 -4.20
N SER A 798 -28.66 -41.58 -4.76
CA SER A 798 -29.97 -41.96 -5.35
C SER A 798 -29.79 -42.27 -6.84
N GLY A 799 -29.53 -43.57 -7.17
CA GLY A 799 -29.62 -44.13 -8.52
C GLY A 799 -28.67 -43.58 -9.61
N GLN A 800 -28.24 -44.45 -10.50
CA GLN A 800 -27.23 -44.28 -11.56
C GLN A 800 -27.41 -43.16 -12.63
N ALA A 801 -28.40 -42.30 -12.52
CA ALA A 801 -28.78 -41.42 -13.66
C ALA A 801 -28.63 -39.91 -13.49
N ARG A 802 -27.98 -39.33 -12.45
CA ARG A 802 -28.02 -37.87 -12.23
C ARG A 802 -26.76 -37.23 -11.63
N SER A 803 -25.62 -37.40 -12.22
CA SER A 803 -24.39 -36.72 -11.78
C SER A 803 -24.50 -35.16 -11.87
N MET A 804 -25.15 -34.60 -12.91
CA MET A 804 -25.30 -33.16 -13.07
C MET A 804 -26.34 -32.54 -12.13
N HIS A 805 -27.43 -33.20 -11.84
CA HIS A 805 -28.45 -32.66 -10.91
C HIS A 805 -28.00 -32.68 -9.44
N PHE A 806 -27.08 -33.55 -9.11
CA PHE A 806 -26.48 -33.62 -7.77
C PHE A 806 -25.57 -32.38 -7.49
N LEU A 807 -24.66 -32.05 -8.40
CA LEU A 807 -23.78 -30.90 -8.23
C LEU A 807 -24.57 -29.59 -8.14
N SER A 808 -25.59 -29.44 -8.96
CA SER A 808 -26.48 -28.26 -8.90
C SER A 808 -27.25 -28.17 -7.59
N GLY A 809 -27.72 -29.30 -7.04
CA GLY A 809 -28.38 -29.35 -5.75
C GLY A 809 -27.48 -28.94 -4.58
N LEU A 810 -26.23 -29.42 -4.56
CA LEU A 810 -25.24 -29.03 -3.53
C LEU A 810 -24.90 -27.54 -3.63
N VAL A 811 -24.67 -27.04 -4.85
CA VAL A 811 -24.35 -25.62 -5.06
C VAL A 811 -25.52 -24.73 -4.62
N ILE A 812 -26.74 -25.09 -5.02
CA ILE A 812 -27.94 -24.30 -4.66
C ILE A 812 -28.17 -24.30 -3.15
N SER A 813 -28.12 -25.46 -2.48
CA SER A 813 -28.35 -25.53 -1.02
C SER A 813 -27.27 -24.80 -0.23
N THR A 814 -26.01 -24.91 -0.64
CA THR A 814 -24.90 -24.16 -0.02
C THR A 814 -25.05 -22.65 -0.27
N ALA A 815 -25.45 -22.23 -1.48
CA ALA A 815 -25.70 -20.82 -1.78
C ALA A 815 -26.86 -20.24 -0.97
N VAL A 816 -27.94 -20.99 -0.80
CA VAL A 816 -29.07 -20.58 0.04
C VAL A 816 -28.64 -20.43 1.50
N ALA A 817 -27.83 -21.37 2.02
CA ALA A 817 -27.33 -21.30 3.39
C ALA A 817 -26.37 -20.09 3.58
N LEU A 818 -25.50 -19.79 2.58
CA LEU A 818 -24.65 -18.60 2.59
C LEU A 818 -25.47 -17.31 2.54
N GLY A 819 -26.54 -17.29 1.74
CA GLY A 819 -27.49 -16.16 1.70
C GLY A 819 -28.19 -15.95 3.04
N GLY A 820 -28.59 -17.05 3.73
CA GLY A 820 -29.13 -17.02 5.08
C GLY A 820 -28.14 -16.48 6.11
N LEU A 821 -26.89 -16.99 6.09
CA LEU A 821 -25.81 -16.49 6.94
C LEU A 821 -25.60 -14.98 6.75
N TYR A 822 -25.48 -14.55 5.49
CA TYR A 822 -25.31 -13.15 5.16
C TYR A 822 -26.47 -12.28 5.64
N GLY A 823 -27.71 -12.74 5.43
CA GLY A 823 -28.92 -12.04 5.87
C GLY A 823 -28.97 -11.90 7.40
N ILE A 824 -28.59 -12.93 8.15
CA ILE A 824 -28.52 -12.86 9.61
C ILE A 824 -27.45 -11.87 10.05
N CYS A 825 -26.23 -11.93 9.49
CA CYS A 825 -25.18 -10.95 9.79
C CYS A 825 -25.60 -9.52 9.47
N TYR A 826 -26.37 -9.34 8.37
CA TYR A 826 -26.93 -8.04 8.00
C TYR A 826 -27.96 -7.54 9.01
N LEU A 827 -28.86 -8.40 9.50
CA LEU A 827 -29.81 -8.01 10.55
C LEU A 827 -29.11 -7.61 11.85
N PHE A 828 -28.05 -8.35 12.24
CA PHE A 828 -27.28 -8.00 13.42
C PHE A 828 -26.55 -6.65 13.27
N ILE A 829 -25.98 -6.34 12.11
CA ILE A 829 -25.29 -5.06 11.92
C ILE A 829 -26.25 -3.87 11.96
N LEU A 830 -27.53 -4.04 11.62
CA LEU A 830 -28.56 -3.00 11.79
C LEU A 830 -28.77 -2.66 13.28
N GLU A 831 -28.65 -3.68 14.16
CA GLU A 831 -28.74 -3.54 15.61
C GLU A 831 -27.35 -3.26 16.26
N GLY A 832 -26.35 -2.90 15.46
CA GLY A 832 -24.99 -2.62 15.92
C GLY A 832 -24.13 -3.85 16.20
N GLY A 833 -24.59 -5.07 15.94
CA GLY A 833 -23.83 -6.30 16.18
C GLY A 833 -22.91 -6.68 15.04
N TRP A 834 -21.62 -6.75 15.28
CA TRP A 834 -20.66 -7.32 14.33
C TRP A 834 -20.33 -8.75 14.71
N ILE A 835 -20.81 -9.71 13.91
CA ILE A 835 -20.64 -11.16 14.14
C ILE A 835 -19.82 -11.78 13.00
N PRO A 836 -19.07 -12.87 13.25
CA PRO A 836 -18.16 -13.46 12.27
C PRO A 836 -18.89 -13.99 11.03
N LEU A 837 -18.69 -13.35 9.87
CA LEU A 837 -19.25 -13.76 8.59
C LEU A 837 -18.30 -14.69 7.82
N VAL A 838 -17.05 -14.30 7.64
CA VAL A 838 -16.09 -15.02 6.80
C VAL A 838 -15.73 -16.38 7.37
N PRO A 839 -15.36 -16.53 8.67
CA PRO A 839 -15.08 -17.84 9.24
C PRO A 839 -16.28 -18.78 9.14
N SER A 840 -17.50 -18.26 9.38
CA SER A 840 -18.75 -19.02 9.28
C SER A 840 -19.06 -19.49 7.86
N ALA A 841 -18.84 -18.64 6.87
CA ALA A 841 -18.99 -18.99 5.47
C ALA A 841 -17.96 -20.07 5.03
N MET A 842 -16.72 -19.94 5.51
CA MET A 842 -15.66 -20.91 5.21
C MET A 842 -15.97 -22.29 5.78
N VAL A 843 -16.36 -22.40 7.06
CA VAL A 843 -16.70 -23.70 7.64
C VAL A 843 -17.91 -24.33 6.96
N LEU A 844 -18.91 -23.53 6.60
CA LEU A 844 -20.09 -23.96 5.88
C LEU A 844 -19.73 -24.60 4.53
N VAL A 845 -18.90 -23.94 3.74
CA VAL A 845 -18.47 -24.44 2.42
C VAL A 845 -17.56 -25.67 2.56
N LEU A 846 -16.56 -25.61 3.45
CA LEU A 846 -15.62 -26.71 3.67
C LEU A 846 -16.33 -27.99 4.12
N THR A 847 -17.31 -27.86 5.03
CA THR A 847 -18.04 -29.03 5.53
C THR A 847 -19.07 -29.53 4.53
N SER A 848 -19.73 -28.66 3.75
CA SER A 848 -20.66 -29.11 2.69
C SER A 848 -19.93 -29.94 1.62
N VAL A 849 -18.77 -29.47 1.13
CA VAL A 849 -17.98 -30.18 0.12
C VAL A 849 -17.24 -31.38 0.70
N GLY A 850 -16.61 -31.20 1.86
CA GLY A 850 -15.84 -32.25 2.52
C GLY A 850 -16.69 -33.46 2.90
N MET A 851 -17.89 -33.22 3.40
CA MET A 851 -18.80 -34.31 3.79
C MET A 851 -19.29 -35.12 2.58
N VAL A 852 -19.53 -34.48 1.45
CA VAL A 852 -19.85 -35.17 0.20
C VAL A 852 -18.71 -36.09 -0.24
N LEU A 853 -17.49 -35.62 -0.15
CA LEU A 853 -16.31 -36.41 -0.51
C LEU A 853 -16.19 -37.64 0.44
N VAL A 854 -16.33 -37.39 1.72
CA VAL A 854 -16.23 -38.45 2.73
C VAL A 854 -17.31 -39.51 2.51
N VAL A 855 -18.59 -39.16 2.36
CA VAL A 855 -19.69 -40.09 2.11
C VAL A 855 -19.47 -40.93 0.86
N ARG A 856 -18.94 -40.31 -0.22
CA ARG A 856 -18.64 -41.03 -1.49
C ARG A 856 -17.46 -42.00 -1.39
N TYR A 857 -16.42 -41.64 -0.62
CA TYR A 857 -15.20 -42.44 -0.52
C TYR A 857 -15.33 -43.56 0.53
N THR A 858 -16.11 -43.36 1.60
CA THR A 858 -16.25 -44.34 2.67
C THR A 858 -17.38 -45.34 2.43
N GLY A 859 -18.30 -45.10 1.49
CA GLY A 859 -19.42 -46.01 1.19
C GLY A 859 -20.41 -46.14 2.34
N CYS A 860 -20.35 -45.21 3.34
CA CYS A 860 -21.29 -45.14 4.46
C CYS A 860 -22.59 -44.49 4.06
#